data_b09e7fce3ad815e617be6cfbeb42f6fd
#
_entry.id   b09e7fce3ad815e617be6cfbeb42f6fd
#
_cell.length_a   1.000
_cell.length_b   1.000
_cell.length_c   1.000
_cell.angle_alpha   90.00
_cell.angle_beta   90.00
_cell.angle_gamma   90.00
#
_symmetry.space_group_name_H-M   'P 1'
#
loop_
_entity.id
_entity.type
_entity.pdbx_description
1 polymer ?
#
loop_
_entity_poly.entity_id
_entity_poly.type
_entity_poly.pdbx_seq_one_letter_code
_entity_poly.pdbx_strand_id
1 'polypeptide(L)'
;QTVSVMAGNGATVAPTVITEPDGTAEISVTSQTAGVSAVTASINSSSQSRDVTFIADVRTAQIADLVVIKDGVVADGAMANMLRVRVTDANGNTLGGQTVSVTADNSAMVASTGITGPDGTVEISVTSQTAGTSTVTASINSSSQSRDVTFIADVRTAQIADLVVTQDGSVADGSMANTLRVRVTDKFGNAIAGQTVSVLVDNGATVASTVTTGQDGTVEISVTSQTAGVSAVTATINNSSLSQSVMFIADVRTAQIAELVVIKDGSEADGATANTLQVKVTDANGNALGGQTVSVLADNGATVAPTVTTQPDGTVEISVTSQTAGTSSVTASINNSTLSRNVMFIADIRTAQIASLEVTQDNAVADGAMANTLRVRGTDAFGNALAGQTVSVLADNGATVAPTVTTQPDGTVEISVTSQTAGTSTVTASINSSSLSRNVTFIADVRTAKIADLVVIKDGSEADGSTANTLRARVTDAFGNELAGQTVSVLADNGATVASTVTTGQDGTVEISVTSQTAGISAVTVSINNSTLSQNVMFIADIRTAQIAELVVIKDGSEADGATANTLQVKVTDANGNALAGQTVSVMADNGAAVASMMTTKPDGTVEISVTSQTAGISVVTASINSSSQSRDVTFVADIRTAQIADLVVIKDGSVADGAMANKLRARVTDAFGNALAGQTVSVFAGNGATTAPTVTTQPDGTVEI
;
A
#
# COMPACT_ATOMS: atom_id res chain seq x y z
N GLN A 1 65.12 60.57 110.50
CA GLN A 1 63.69 60.34 110.51
C GLN A 1 63.29 59.31 109.40
N THR A 2 62.33 58.53 109.71
CA THR A 2 61.77 57.60 108.80
C THR A 2 60.65 58.29 108.06
N VAL A 3 60.73 58.37 106.72
CA VAL A 3 59.72 58.89 105.84
C VAL A 3 59.07 57.71 105.13
N SER A 4 57.74 57.61 105.26
CA SER A 4 56.96 56.60 104.55
C SER A 4 56.78 57.10 103.12
N VAL A 5 56.99 56.21 102.17
CA VAL A 5 56.86 56.54 100.73
C VAL A 5 55.89 55.55 100.06
N MET A 6 55.06 56.11 99.25
CA MET A 6 54.10 55.34 98.44
C MET A 6 54.22 55.85 96.98
N ALA A 7 54.15 54.98 96.12
CA ALA A 7 54.09 55.30 94.70
C ALA A 7 52.81 54.72 94.06
N GLY A 8 52.21 55.48 93.15
CA GLY A 8 51.04 55.05 92.34
C GLY A 8 51.41 54.41 91.06
N ASN A 9 50.40 54.07 90.26
CA ASN A 9 50.54 53.51 88.93
C ASN A 9 51.46 52.25 88.77
N GLY A 10 51.44 51.42 89.88
CA GLY A 10 52.27 50.22 89.91
C GLY A 10 53.79 50.42 90.04
N ALA A 11 54.21 51.62 90.31
CA ALA A 11 55.62 51.90 90.61
C ALA A 11 56.04 51.34 91.95
N THR A 12 57.23 50.85 91.99
CA THR A 12 57.83 50.26 93.17
C THR A 12 58.76 51.29 93.83
N VAL A 13 58.61 51.44 95.09
CA VAL A 13 59.43 52.30 95.91
C VAL A 13 59.69 51.63 97.28
N ALA A 14 60.80 51.87 97.87
CA ALA A 14 61.01 51.45 99.28
C ALA A 14 59.93 52.11 100.18
N PRO A 15 59.15 51.32 100.92
CA PRO A 15 57.97 51.88 101.72
C PRO A 15 58.45 52.88 102.79
N THR A 16 59.70 52.82 103.16
CA THR A 16 60.32 53.77 104.08
C THR A 16 61.74 54.12 103.62
N VAL A 17 62.12 55.37 103.81
CA VAL A 17 63.50 55.79 103.59
C VAL A 17 63.88 56.61 104.91
N ILE A 18 65.13 56.60 105.20
CA ILE A 18 65.66 57.34 106.36
C ILE A 18 66.31 58.59 105.85
N THR A 19 66.06 59.69 106.41
CA THR A 19 66.69 61.00 106.08
C THR A 19 68.12 61.03 106.45
N GLU A 20 68.94 61.60 105.60
CA GLU A 20 70.36 61.93 105.80
C GLU A 20 70.51 63.01 106.94
N PRO A 21 71.66 63.32 107.45
CA PRO A 21 71.89 64.34 108.48
C PRO A 21 71.43 65.75 108.12
N ASP A 22 71.37 66.03 106.77
CA ASP A 22 70.92 67.30 106.26
C ASP A 22 69.40 67.36 106.11
N GLY A 23 68.67 66.25 106.48
CA GLY A 23 67.23 66.22 106.45
C GLY A 23 66.63 65.78 105.06
N THR A 24 67.50 65.44 104.15
CA THR A 24 67.07 64.99 102.85
C THR A 24 66.98 63.42 102.80
N ALA A 25 66.19 62.90 101.93
CA ALA A 25 66.11 61.47 101.65
C ALA A 25 65.98 61.29 100.10
N GLU A 26 66.82 60.47 99.60
CA GLU A 26 66.68 60.07 98.20
C GLU A 26 65.65 58.94 98.09
N ILE A 27 64.75 59.10 97.20
CA ILE A 27 63.73 58.10 96.91
C ILE A 27 64.02 57.57 95.53
N SER A 28 64.41 56.36 95.43
CA SER A 28 64.44 55.66 94.13
C SER A 28 63.11 55.02 93.83
N VAL A 29 62.57 55.37 92.72
CA VAL A 29 61.32 54.78 92.22
C VAL A 29 61.58 54.10 90.96
N THR A 30 61.09 52.90 90.86
CA THR A 30 61.15 52.08 89.62
C THR A 30 59.75 51.68 89.16
N SER A 31 59.54 51.54 87.92
CA SER A 31 58.26 51.05 87.38
C SER A 31 58.44 50.22 86.15
N GLN A 32 57.66 49.17 86.04
CA GLN A 32 57.47 48.42 84.80
C GLN A 32 56.30 49.01 84.01
N THR A 33 55.55 49.93 84.62
CA THR A 33 54.41 50.59 84.00
C THR A 33 54.79 52.02 83.61
N ALA A 34 54.68 52.30 82.32
CA ALA A 34 54.88 53.65 81.80
C ALA A 34 53.69 54.57 82.22
N GLY A 35 53.99 55.82 82.33
CA GLY A 35 52.99 56.80 82.76
C GLY A 35 53.45 57.60 83.95
N VAL A 36 52.58 58.48 84.43
CA VAL A 36 52.85 59.32 85.59
C VAL A 36 52.50 58.52 86.85
N SER A 37 53.48 58.39 87.66
CA SER A 37 53.32 57.83 89.01
C SER A 37 53.41 58.97 90.05
N ALA A 38 52.40 59.19 90.77
CA ALA A 38 52.44 60.10 91.95
C ALA A 38 53.21 59.45 93.10
N VAL A 39 54.35 60.01 93.40
CA VAL A 39 55.16 59.56 94.57
C VAL A 39 54.87 60.48 95.77
N THR A 40 54.32 59.87 96.80
CA THR A 40 53.96 60.57 98.00
C THR A 40 54.89 60.17 99.09
N ALA A 41 55.59 61.16 99.67
CA ALA A 41 56.40 61.02 100.81
C ALA A 41 55.62 61.64 102.02
N SER A 42 55.56 60.88 103.11
CA SER A 42 54.83 61.32 104.33
C SER A 42 55.64 61.04 105.65
N ILE A 43 55.57 61.99 106.46
CA ILE A 43 56.12 61.86 107.82
C ILE A 43 55.17 62.57 108.81
N ASN A 44 54.81 61.88 109.83
CA ASN A 44 53.85 62.38 110.80
C ASN A 44 52.50 62.74 110.12
N SER A 45 51.99 63.89 110.22
CA SER A 45 50.77 64.32 109.53
C SER A 45 51.01 65.15 108.26
N SER A 46 52.26 65.24 107.80
CA SER A 46 52.67 65.98 106.63
C SER A 46 52.96 65.02 105.52
N SER A 47 52.44 65.33 104.37
CA SER A 47 52.73 64.61 103.12
C SER A 47 52.92 65.57 101.92
N GLN A 48 53.77 65.18 101.03
CA GLN A 48 53.97 65.86 99.79
C GLN A 48 54.01 64.80 98.67
N SER A 49 53.40 65.15 97.56
CA SER A 49 53.38 64.29 96.37
C SER A 49 54.03 65.00 95.18
N ARG A 50 54.76 64.25 94.45
CA ARG A 50 55.34 64.67 93.14
C ARG A 50 55.17 63.56 92.08
N ASP A 51 54.85 64.00 90.92
CA ASP A 51 54.74 63.12 89.79
C ASP A 51 56.13 62.83 89.20
N VAL A 52 56.40 61.57 89.04
CA VAL A 52 57.53 61.09 88.20
C VAL A 52 56.98 60.34 86.98
N THR A 53 57.58 60.61 85.92
CA THR A 53 57.11 60.01 84.67
C THR A 53 58.03 58.87 84.28
N PHE A 54 57.44 57.70 84.10
CA PHE A 54 58.12 56.57 83.48
C PHE A 54 57.74 56.51 82.01
N ILE A 55 58.69 56.39 81.18
CA ILE A 55 58.49 56.22 79.75
C ILE A 55 58.69 54.79 79.36
N ALA A 56 57.89 54.32 78.41
CA ALA A 56 58.05 52.98 77.87
C ALA A 56 59.44 52.81 77.23
N ASP A 57 60.07 51.65 77.34
CA ASP A 57 61.42 51.42 76.86
C ASP A 57 61.40 51.01 75.34
N VAL A 58 61.69 52.01 74.54
CA VAL A 58 61.74 51.83 73.09
C VAL A 58 62.74 50.79 72.62
N ARG A 59 63.78 50.46 73.38
CA ARG A 59 64.80 49.47 73.02
C ARG A 59 64.27 48.02 73.07
N THR A 60 63.23 47.81 73.93
CA THR A 60 62.58 46.52 74.04
C THR A 60 61.27 46.45 73.31
N ALA A 61 61.09 47.35 72.34
CA ALA A 61 59.86 47.41 71.51
C ALA A 61 59.62 46.06 70.84
N GLN A 62 58.41 45.59 70.96
CA GLN A 62 57.97 44.36 70.43
C GLN A 62 56.54 44.49 69.88
N ILE A 63 56.21 43.64 68.92
CA ILE A 63 54.83 43.51 68.45
C ILE A 63 54.06 42.74 69.51
N ALA A 64 53.22 43.47 70.23
CA ALA A 64 52.35 42.87 71.30
C ALA A 64 51.18 42.15 70.64
N ASP A 65 50.64 42.73 69.61
CA ASP A 65 49.49 42.13 68.92
C ASP A 65 49.44 42.59 67.45
N LEU A 66 48.97 41.72 66.61
CA LEU A 66 48.59 41.99 65.22
C LEU A 66 47.20 41.40 64.96
N VAL A 67 46.22 42.25 64.83
CA VAL A 67 44.81 41.83 64.66
C VAL A 67 44.30 42.28 63.32
N VAL A 68 43.63 41.36 62.67
CA VAL A 68 42.87 41.69 61.49
C VAL A 68 41.54 42.38 61.89
N ILE A 69 41.37 43.64 61.41
CA ILE A 69 40.19 44.44 61.68
C ILE A 69 39.13 44.29 60.60
N LYS A 70 39.60 44.11 59.33
CA LYS A 70 38.75 43.94 58.16
C LYS A 70 39.43 42.95 57.22
N ASP A 71 38.66 41.95 56.84
CA ASP A 71 39.14 40.87 55.95
C ASP A 71 38.16 40.61 54.82
N GLY A 72 38.54 39.84 53.85
CA GLY A 72 37.66 39.36 52.77
C GLY A 72 37.27 40.47 51.78
N VAL A 73 38.13 41.51 51.57
CA VAL A 73 37.84 42.53 50.60
C VAL A 73 38.14 42.03 49.18
N VAL A 74 37.54 42.68 48.21
CA VAL A 74 37.74 42.37 46.81
C VAL A 74 39.18 42.71 46.39
N ALA A 75 39.82 41.83 45.63
CA ALA A 75 41.12 41.99 45.02
C ALA A 75 41.09 42.98 43.82
N ASP A 76 40.69 44.23 44.04
CA ASP A 76 40.54 45.27 42.98
C ASP A 76 41.73 46.27 42.98
N GLY A 77 42.71 46.06 43.87
CA GLY A 77 43.85 46.93 44.04
C GLY A 77 43.55 48.23 44.82
N ALA A 78 42.29 48.48 45.15
CA ALA A 78 41.83 49.70 45.79
C ALA A 78 41.19 49.45 47.17
N MET A 79 40.41 48.43 47.29
CA MET A 79 39.82 48.05 48.59
C MET A 79 40.90 47.40 49.45
N ALA A 80 40.98 47.85 50.71
CA ALA A 80 41.99 47.38 51.63
C ALA A 80 41.40 46.46 52.70
N ASN A 81 42.08 45.37 52.96
CA ASN A 81 42.05 44.65 54.24
C ASN A 81 42.80 45.53 55.27
N MET A 82 42.35 45.48 56.49
CA MET A 82 42.87 46.37 57.56
C MET A 82 43.35 45.50 58.72
N LEU A 83 44.61 45.75 59.09
CA LEU A 83 45.14 45.16 60.31
C LEU A 83 45.54 46.27 61.27
N ARG A 84 45.57 45.98 62.54
CA ARG A 84 46.06 46.85 63.53
C ARG A 84 47.20 46.19 64.27
N VAL A 85 48.33 46.84 64.29
CA VAL A 85 49.53 46.43 65.02
C VAL A 85 49.50 47.18 66.37
N ARG A 86 49.83 46.53 67.40
CA ARG A 86 50.06 47.13 68.76
C ARG A 86 51.51 46.86 69.16
N VAL A 87 52.23 47.94 69.44
CA VAL A 87 53.62 47.83 69.86
C VAL A 87 53.68 48.21 71.33
N THR A 88 54.38 47.39 72.13
CA THR A 88 54.65 47.62 73.48
C THR A 88 56.13 47.38 73.81
N ASP A 89 56.58 47.86 74.91
CA ASP A 89 57.86 47.41 75.47
C ASP A 89 57.74 46.00 76.09
N ALA A 90 58.82 45.48 76.66
CA ALA A 90 58.84 44.13 77.27
C ALA A 90 57.92 44.06 78.50
N ASN A 91 57.51 45.17 79.08
CA ASN A 91 56.60 45.20 80.21
C ASN A 91 55.14 45.45 79.82
N GLY A 92 54.86 45.55 78.56
CA GLY A 92 53.51 45.75 78.00
C GLY A 92 53.06 47.22 77.88
N ASN A 93 53.92 48.22 78.15
CA ASN A 93 53.58 49.62 78.00
C ASN A 93 53.54 49.96 76.51
N THR A 94 52.52 50.68 76.09
CA THR A 94 52.34 51.09 74.68
C THR A 94 53.40 52.05 74.26
N LEU A 95 53.84 51.81 73.01
CA LEU A 95 54.94 52.58 72.38
C LEU A 95 54.44 53.35 71.15
N GLY A 96 54.21 54.66 71.38
CA GLY A 96 53.88 55.56 70.27
C GLY A 96 55.16 56.03 69.50
N GLY A 97 54.97 56.40 68.23
CA GLY A 97 56.04 56.92 67.43
C GLY A 97 57.03 55.88 66.95
N GLN A 98 56.74 54.58 67.11
CA GLN A 98 57.62 53.48 66.65
C GLN A 98 57.38 53.15 65.20
N THR A 99 58.49 52.94 64.48
CA THR A 99 58.39 52.48 63.10
C THR A 99 58.28 50.97 63.09
N VAL A 100 57.18 50.47 62.58
CA VAL A 100 56.94 49.03 62.33
C VAL A 100 57.23 48.75 60.87
N SER A 101 58.06 47.83 60.58
CA SER A 101 58.25 47.33 59.20
C SER A 101 57.13 46.36 58.90
N VAL A 102 56.59 46.50 57.70
CA VAL A 102 55.47 45.68 57.25
C VAL A 102 55.80 45.04 55.88
N THR A 103 55.54 43.80 55.76
CA THR A 103 55.62 43.07 54.48
C THR A 103 54.34 42.30 54.26
N ALA A 104 54.01 42.09 53.03
CA ALA A 104 52.94 41.17 52.61
C ALA A 104 53.44 40.32 51.46
N ASP A 105 52.97 39.08 51.39
CA ASP A 105 53.20 38.14 50.29
C ASP A 105 52.07 38.15 49.25
N ASN A 106 52.01 37.15 48.37
CA ASN A 106 51.00 36.99 47.33
C ASN A 106 50.71 38.26 46.51
N SER A 107 51.75 39.03 46.24
CA SER A 107 51.65 40.30 45.47
C SER A 107 50.75 41.38 46.14
N ALA A 108 50.42 41.21 47.41
CA ALA A 108 49.67 42.22 48.12
C ALA A 108 50.55 43.45 48.38
N MET A 109 49.96 44.59 48.24
CA MET A 109 50.62 45.89 48.42
C MET A 109 50.31 46.46 49.79
N VAL A 110 51.36 46.78 50.49
CA VAL A 110 51.30 47.39 51.80
C VAL A 110 52.38 48.46 51.90
N ALA A 111 52.10 49.49 52.68
CA ALA A 111 53.17 50.46 53.04
C ALA A 111 54.27 49.69 53.84
N SER A 112 55.52 49.79 53.41
CA SER A 112 56.64 49.06 53.98
C SER A 112 56.92 49.41 55.46
N THR A 113 56.40 50.55 55.90
CA THR A 113 56.50 51.01 57.28
C THR A 113 55.22 51.69 57.73
N GLY A 114 54.87 51.53 58.99
CA GLY A 114 53.83 52.25 59.69
C GLY A 114 54.35 52.87 61.01
N ILE A 115 53.85 53.99 61.39
CA ILE A 115 54.29 54.66 62.63
C ILE A 115 53.17 54.56 63.64
N THR A 116 53.46 54.04 64.89
CA THR A 116 52.43 53.88 65.93
C THR A 116 51.99 55.25 66.44
N GLY A 117 50.68 55.40 66.61
CA GLY A 117 50.09 56.51 67.32
C GLY A 117 50.42 56.54 68.80
N PRO A 118 49.97 57.61 69.53
CA PRO A 118 50.23 57.76 70.97
C PRO A 118 49.75 56.54 71.81
N ASP A 119 48.77 55.82 71.31
CA ASP A 119 48.20 54.60 71.95
C ASP A 119 49.01 53.33 71.66
N GLY A 120 50.12 53.46 70.97
CA GLY A 120 50.99 52.36 70.56
C GLY A 120 50.42 51.52 69.36
N THR A 121 49.38 51.95 68.70
CA THR A 121 48.78 51.21 67.60
C THR A 121 49.04 51.90 66.23
N VAL A 122 49.06 51.12 65.23
CA VAL A 122 49.05 51.58 63.83
C VAL A 122 48.16 50.67 63.01
N GLU A 123 47.35 51.28 62.19
CA GLU A 123 46.57 50.56 61.19
C GLU A 123 47.37 50.39 59.90
N ILE A 124 47.26 49.17 59.40
CA ILE A 124 47.93 48.75 58.17
C ILE A 124 46.82 48.44 57.13
N SER A 125 46.88 49.18 56.06
CA SER A 125 46.01 48.93 54.87
C SER A 125 46.79 48.04 53.89
N VAL A 126 46.18 46.94 53.56
CA VAL A 126 46.74 45.98 52.58
C VAL A 126 45.80 45.86 51.41
N THR A 127 46.26 46.12 50.23
CA THR A 127 45.50 46.00 48.99
C THR A 127 46.11 44.90 48.09
N SER A 128 45.32 44.27 47.25
CA SER A 128 45.85 43.31 46.27
C SER A 128 45.02 43.30 45.02
N GLN A 129 45.64 43.02 43.89
CA GLN A 129 44.98 42.63 42.64
C GLN A 129 44.92 41.13 42.48
N THR A 130 45.58 40.39 43.38
CA THR A 130 45.61 38.92 43.38
C THR A 130 44.72 38.40 44.48
N ALA A 131 43.72 37.62 44.13
CA ALA A 131 42.87 36.93 45.13
C ALA A 131 43.62 35.78 45.78
N GLY A 132 43.24 35.50 47.00
CA GLY A 132 43.86 34.47 47.80
C GLY A 132 44.27 35.02 49.16
N THR A 133 44.98 34.21 49.90
CA THR A 133 45.48 34.56 51.24
C THR A 133 46.85 35.24 51.11
N SER A 134 46.99 36.38 51.72
CA SER A 134 48.26 37.09 51.86
C SER A 134 48.63 37.12 53.31
N THR A 135 49.81 36.67 53.63
CA THR A 135 50.38 36.75 54.97
C THR A 135 51.04 38.11 55.16
N VAL A 136 50.45 38.89 56.07
CA VAL A 136 50.98 40.23 56.45
C VAL A 136 51.84 40.04 57.70
N THR A 137 53.10 40.47 57.59
CA THR A 137 54.06 40.39 58.70
C THR A 137 54.43 41.78 59.14
N ALA A 138 54.15 42.08 60.40
CA ALA A 138 54.61 43.27 61.08
C ALA A 138 55.84 42.92 61.94
N SER A 139 56.88 43.75 61.89
CA SER A 139 58.09 43.50 62.60
C SER A 139 58.70 44.80 63.20
N ILE A 140 59.29 44.71 64.36
CA ILE A 140 60.05 45.76 65.06
C ILE A 140 61.18 45.12 65.86
N ASN A 141 62.37 45.60 65.66
CA ASN A 141 63.58 44.99 66.28
C ASN A 141 63.67 43.49 65.89
N SER A 142 63.69 42.60 66.90
CA SER A 142 63.70 41.12 66.63
C SER A 142 62.24 40.52 66.83
N SER A 143 61.23 41.32 67.12
CA SER A 143 59.88 40.84 67.28
C SER A 143 59.11 40.94 65.97
N SER A 144 58.39 39.88 65.62
CA SER A 144 57.49 39.85 64.46
C SER A 144 56.24 39.03 64.74
N GLN A 145 55.14 39.42 64.15
CA GLN A 145 53.90 38.65 64.09
C GLN A 145 53.33 38.70 62.70
N SER A 146 52.70 37.61 62.29
CA SER A 146 52.05 37.47 60.99
C SER A 146 50.58 37.16 61.17
N ARG A 147 49.76 37.65 60.25
CA ARG A 147 48.36 37.29 60.11
C ARG A 147 48.02 37.21 58.65
N ASP A 148 47.17 36.26 58.37
CA ASP A 148 46.63 36.06 57.08
C ASP A 148 45.41 36.98 56.87
N VAL A 149 45.36 37.61 55.72
CA VAL A 149 44.19 38.30 55.19
C VAL A 149 43.83 37.74 53.87
N THR A 150 42.56 37.65 53.60
CA THR A 150 42.05 37.04 52.37
C THR A 150 41.53 38.11 51.41
N PHE A 151 41.95 38.03 50.21
CA PHE A 151 41.40 38.80 49.11
C PHE A 151 40.52 37.91 48.25
N ILE A 152 39.30 38.35 47.99
CA ILE A 152 38.35 37.63 47.13
C ILE A 152 38.37 38.20 45.71
N ALA A 153 38.19 37.36 44.69
CA ALA A 153 38.05 37.83 43.31
C ALA A 153 36.82 38.75 43.17
N ASP A 154 36.93 39.77 42.34
CA ASP A 154 35.82 40.73 42.12
C ASP A 154 34.77 40.17 41.18
N VAL A 155 33.71 39.61 41.70
CA VAL A 155 32.59 39.05 40.98
C VAL A 155 31.89 40.05 40.09
N ARG A 156 32.01 41.36 40.32
CA ARG A 156 31.39 42.43 39.52
C ARG A 156 32.09 42.64 38.20
N THR A 157 33.38 42.29 38.13
CA THR A 157 34.19 42.37 36.93
C THR A 157 34.41 40.99 36.30
N ALA A 158 33.58 39.99 36.70
CA ALA A 158 33.66 38.65 36.16
C ALA A 158 33.53 38.64 34.64
N GLN A 159 34.49 37.99 34.01
CA GLN A 159 34.57 37.85 32.57
C GLN A 159 34.98 36.42 32.21
N ILE A 160 34.61 36.03 31.00
CA ILE A 160 35.12 34.76 30.43
C ILE A 160 36.57 35.02 30.06
N ALA A 161 37.51 34.44 30.78
CA ALA A 161 38.92 34.53 30.51
C ALA A 161 39.36 33.60 29.38
N ASP A 162 38.73 32.42 29.33
CA ASP A 162 39.08 31.38 28.37
C ASP A 162 37.89 30.43 28.16
N LEU A 163 37.76 29.93 26.95
CA LEU A 163 36.84 28.88 26.56
C LEU A 163 37.59 27.92 25.62
N VAL A 164 37.91 26.75 26.11
CA VAL A 164 38.78 25.78 25.41
C VAL A 164 38.01 24.48 25.16
N VAL A 165 38.01 24.02 23.93
CA VAL A 165 37.51 22.69 23.60
C VAL A 165 38.46 21.63 24.16
N THR A 166 37.93 20.77 24.98
CA THR A 166 38.69 19.67 25.64
C THR A 166 38.44 18.32 24.98
N GLN A 167 37.29 18.15 24.39
CA GLN A 167 36.92 17.00 23.58
C GLN A 167 36.08 17.46 22.39
N ASP A 168 36.45 16.99 21.18
CA ASP A 168 35.75 17.31 19.94
C ASP A 168 35.54 16.05 19.10
N GLY A 169 34.68 16.12 18.10
CA GLY A 169 34.37 15.01 17.20
C GLY A 169 33.50 13.91 17.81
N SER A 170 32.73 14.21 18.84
CA SER A 170 31.79 13.24 19.40
C SER A 170 30.69 12.91 18.40
N VAL A 171 30.20 11.68 18.51
CA VAL A 171 29.13 11.19 17.63
C VAL A 171 27.81 11.93 17.95
N ALA A 172 27.09 12.30 16.91
CA ALA A 172 25.79 12.98 16.99
C ALA A 172 24.66 11.98 17.34
N ASP A 173 24.80 11.30 18.49
CA ASP A 173 23.82 10.32 18.99
C ASP A 173 22.91 10.86 20.11
N GLY A 174 23.12 12.12 20.49
CA GLY A 174 22.41 12.77 21.60
C GLY A 174 22.93 12.45 22.99
N SER A 175 23.92 11.54 23.10
CA SER A 175 24.46 11.06 24.38
C SER A 175 25.95 11.33 24.52
N MET A 176 26.71 11.15 23.47
CA MET A 176 28.15 11.45 23.49
C MET A 176 28.36 12.95 23.41
N ALA A 177 29.10 13.47 24.38
CA ALA A 177 29.32 14.89 24.50
C ALA A 177 30.66 15.33 23.93
N ASN A 178 30.68 16.44 23.22
CA ASN A 178 31.85 17.29 23.13
C ASN A 178 31.95 18.08 24.43
N THR A 179 33.17 18.34 24.90
CA THR A 179 33.38 19.04 26.15
C THR A 179 34.23 20.27 25.94
N LEU A 180 33.88 21.33 26.62
CA LEU A 180 34.61 22.57 26.68
C LEU A 180 34.86 22.93 28.14
N ARG A 181 35.97 23.58 28.40
CA ARG A 181 36.23 24.16 29.71
C ARG A 181 36.21 25.66 29.60
N VAL A 182 35.33 26.29 30.35
CA VAL A 182 35.26 27.73 30.52
C VAL A 182 36.02 28.13 31.78
N ARG A 183 36.75 29.22 31.73
CA ARG A 183 37.40 29.82 32.88
C ARG A 183 36.87 31.25 33.06
N VAL A 184 36.43 31.49 34.25
CA VAL A 184 35.94 32.82 34.67
C VAL A 184 36.94 33.45 35.63
N THR A 185 37.32 34.66 35.30
CA THR A 185 38.21 35.44 36.16
C THR A 185 37.62 36.86 36.34
N ASP A 186 38.12 37.59 37.29
CA ASP A 186 37.95 39.02 37.32
C ASP A 186 38.87 39.72 36.31
N LYS A 187 38.82 41.02 36.23
CA LYS A 187 39.65 41.82 35.30
C LYS A 187 41.17 41.69 35.56
N PHE A 188 41.57 41.19 36.73
CA PHE A 188 42.96 40.99 37.06
C PHE A 188 43.45 39.55 36.87
N GLY A 189 42.55 38.65 36.45
CA GLY A 189 42.83 37.24 36.16
C GLY A 189 42.64 36.33 37.38
N ASN A 190 42.07 36.83 38.50
CA ASN A 190 41.78 35.94 39.62
C ASN A 190 40.60 35.05 39.29
N ALA A 191 40.74 33.79 39.59
CA ALA A 191 39.70 32.80 39.41
C ALA A 191 38.45 33.10 40.27
N ILE A 192 37.27 33.02 39.68
CA ILE A 192 36.05 33.28 40.41
C ILE A 192 35.24 32.00 40.53
N ALA A 193 35.08 31.50 41.75
CA ALA A 193 34.26 30.35 42.07
C ALA A 193 32.75 30.74 42.18
N GLY A 194 31.88 29.78 41.98
CA GLY A 194 30.44 29.90 42.22
C GLY A 194 29.71 30.84 41.27
N GLN A 195 30.33 31.21 40.14
CA GLN A 195 29.68 32.09 39.17
C GLN A 195 28.86 31.28 38.19
N THR A 196 27.68 31.79 37.95
CA THR A 196 26.79 31.21 36.93
C THR A 196 27.16 31.77 35.55
N VAL A 197 27.59 30.89 34.65
CA VAL A 197 27.87 31.17 33.25
C VAL A 197 26.67 30.73 32.45
N SER A 198 26.11 31.61 31.65
CA SER A 198 25.07 31.25 30.67
C SER A 198 25.73 30.64 29.45
N VAL A 199 25.16 29.53 28.96
CA VAL A 199 25.67 28.83 27.78
C VAL A 199 24.57 28.71 26.74
N LEU A 200 24.92 29.07 25.54
CA LEU A 200 24.07 28.93 24.35
C LEU A 200 24.78 28.07 23.32
N VAL A 201 24.01 27.29 22.61
CA VAL A 201 24.50 26.51 21.48
C VAL A 201 23.55 26.67 20.31
N ASP A 202 24.07 26.49 19.11
CA ASP A 202 23.31 26.47 17.88
C ASP A 202 23.24 25.08 17.25
N ASN A 203 22.80 25.01 15.99
CA ASN A 203 22.71 23.78 15.18
C ASN A 203 21.98 22.63 15.88
N GLY A 204 20.98 22.92 16.72
CA GLY A 204 20.18 21.89 17.40
C GLY A 204 20.93 21.10 18.49
N ALA A 205 22.13 21.53 18.86
CA ALA A 205 22.87 20.93 19.98
C ALA A 205 22.19 21.26 21.31
N THR A 206 22.44 20.42 22.29
CA THR A 206 21.85 20.54 23.63
C THR A 206 22.95 20.74 24.65
N VAL A 207 22.73 21.70 25.53
CA VAL A 207 23.66 22.03 26.63
C VAL A 207 22.85 22.48 27.84
N ALA A 208 23.40 22.36 29.01
CA ALA A 208 22.85 23.03 30.19
C ALA A 208 22.90 24.55 29.96
N SER A 209 21.78 25.25 30.05
CA SER A 209 21.70 26.70 29.79
C SER A 209 22.54 27.53 30.76
N THR A 210 22.93 26.95 31.89
CA THR A 210 23.83 27.56 32.87
C THR A 210 24.73 26.49 33.50
N VAL A 211 25.97 26.87 33.75
CA VAL A 211 26.94 26.09 34.51
C VAL A 211 27.56 26.96 35.61
N THR A 212 28.07 26.36 36.68
CA THR A 212 28.61 27.09 37.84
C THR A 212 30.09 26.74 38.00
N THR A 213 30.94 27.78 38.12
CA THR A 213 32.39 27.62 38.26
C THR A 213 32.80 26.98 39.56
N GLY A 214 33.78 26.06 39.51
CA GLY A 214 34.46 25.46 40.65
C GLY A 214 35.38 26.41 41.36
N GLN A 215 36.08 25.91 42.36
CA GLN A 215 37.03 26.67 43.24
C GLN A 215 38.16 27.34 42.45
N ASP A 216 38.56 26.72 41.34
CA ASP A 216 39.60 27.21 40.46
C ASP A 216 39.09 28.19 39.37
N GLY A 217 37.83 28.59 39.45
CA GLY A 217 37.17 29.43 38.48
C GLY A 217 36.85 28.73 37.17
N THR A 218 37.02 27.43 37.07
CA THR A 218 36.71 26.68 35.85
C THR A 218 35.44 25.86 36.00
N VAL A 219 34.81 25.56 34.89
CA VAL A 219 33.71 24.57 34.80
C VAL A 219 33.72 23.92 33.41
N GLU A 220 33.40 22.66 33.39
CA GLU A 220 33.21 21.93 32.15
C GLU A 220 31.80 22.11 31.60
N ILE A 221 31.72 22.29 30.31
CA ILE A 221 30.48 22.38 29.55
C ILE A 221 30.41 21.12 28.68
N SER A 222 29.40 20.30 28.90
CA SER A 222 29.11 19.14 28.09
C SER A 222 28.00 19.48 27.09
N VAL A 223 28.32 19.33 25.82
CA VAL A 223 27.41 19.62 24.71
C VAL A 223 27.13 18.32 23.97
N THR A 224 25.87 17.96 23.78
CA THR A 224 25.45 16.82 22.99
C THR A 224 24.63 17.28 21.80
N SER A 225 24.59 16.47 20.77
CA SER A 225 23.76 16.78 19.60
C SER A 225 23.27 15.49 18.94
N GLN A 226 22.08 15.55 18.36
CA GLN A 226 21.59 14.56 17.40
C GLN A 226 21.86 14.99 15.96
N THR A 227 22.33 16.22 15.77
CA THR A 227 22.64 16.79 14.44
C THR A 227 24.14 16.83 14.26
N ALA A 228 24.64 16.19 13.22
CA ALA A 228 26.04 16.27 12.83
C ALA A 228 26.35 17.64 12.22
N GLY A 229 27.55 18.07 12.42
CA GLY A 229 27.99 19.36 11.94
C GLY A 229 28.64 20.19 13.02
N VAL A 230 28.96 21.43 12.69
CA VAL A 230 29.61 22.38 13.61
C VAL A 230 28.55 23.10 14.42
N SER A 231 28.73 23.09 15.75
CA SER A 231 27.89 23.83 16.68
C SER A 231 28.76 24.88 17.39
N ALA A 232 28.34 26.12 17.36
CA ALA A 232 28.97 27.19 18.12
C ALA A 232 28.46 27.19 19.55
N VAL A 233 29.38 27.06 20.50
CA VAL A 233 29.12 27.11 21.95
C VAL A 233 29.54 28.48 22.46
N THR A 234 28.60 29.25 22.95
CA THR A 234 28.84 30.59 23.47
C THR A 234 28.63 30.59 24.98
N ALA A 235 29.69 30.88 25.72
CA ALA A 235 29.66 31.12 27.14
C ALA A 235 29.59 32.60 27.43
N THR A 236 28.71 33.02 28.31
CA THR A 236 28.47 34.44 28.63
C THR A 236 28.34 34.64 30.13
N ILE A 237 29.02 35.66 30.63
CA ILE A 237 28.85 36.17 31.97
C ILE A 237 28.92 37.71 31.93
N ASN A 238 27.95 38.39 32.58
CA ASN A 238 27.84 39.85 32.52
C ASN A 238 27.84 40.32 31.05
N ASN A 239 28.80 41.16 30.65
CA ASN A 239 28.96 41.64 29.27
C ASN A 239 30.13 40.94 28.55
N SER A 240 30.67 39.89 29.10
CA SER A 240 31.76 39.11 28.50
C SER A 240 31.22 37.86 27.86
N SER A 241 31.59 37.58 26.64
CA SER A 241 31.24 36.35 25.95
C SER A 241 32.42 35.85 25.11
N LEU A 242 32.56 34.53 25.07
CA LEU A 242 33.43 33.82 24.14
C LEU A 242 32.68 32.72 23.46
N SER A 243 32.98 32.47 22.20
CA SER A 243 32.42 31.35 21.42
C SER A 243 33.53 30.45 20.94
N GLN A 244 33.25 29.16 20.96
CA GLN A 244 34.09 28.13 20.33
C GLN A 244 33.20 27.17 19.55
N SER A 245 33.75 26.65 18.49
CA SER A 245 33.05 25.66 17.68
C SER A 245 33.46 24.26 18.08
N VAL A 246 32.47 23.38 18.21
CA VAL A 246 32.66 21.93 18.35
C VAL A 246 32.00 21.23 17.19
N MET A 247 32.57 20.14 16.75
CA MET A 247 32.07 19.35 15.64
C MET A 247 31.43 18.05 16.12
N PHE A 248 30.23 17.77 15.67
CA PHE A 248 29.60 16.48 15.84
C PHE A 248 29.67 15.71 14.54
N ILE A 249 30.05 14.44 14.63
CA ILE A 249 30.13 13.54 13.47
C ILE A 249 28.93 12.60 13.44
N ALA A 250 28.43 12.30 12.26
CA ALA A 250 27.36 11.32 12.10
C ALA A 250 27.81 9.92 12.59
N ASP A 251 26.89 9.16 13.19
CA ASP A 251 27.20 7.85 13.75
C ASP A 251 27.21 6.75 12.67
N VAL A 252 28.37 6.41 12.19
CA VAL A 252 28.54 5.34 11.17
C VAL A 252 28.05 3.96 11.64
N ARG A 253 27.94 3.72 12.95
CA ARG A 253 27.48 2.44 13.50
C ARG A 253 25.98 2.24 13.30
N THR A 254 25.24 3.33 13.24
CA THR A 254 23.80 3.33 13.02
C THR A 254 23.43 3.66 11.59
N ALA A 255 24.41 3.56 10.67
CA ALA A 255 24.20 3.81 9.25
C ALA A 255 23.02 3.01 8.70
N GLN A 256 22.09 3.71 8.07
CA GLN A 256 20.91 3.13 7.47
C GLN A 256 20.63 3.77 6.12
N ILE A 257 19.92 3.04 5.29
CA ILE A 257 19.38 3.60 4.05
C ILE A 257 18.19 4.46 4.43
N ALA A 258 18.33 5.76 4.40
CA ALA A 258 17.26 6.70 4.70
C ALA A 258 16.29 6.81 3.52
N GLU A 259 16.84 6.78 2.32
CA GLU A 259 16.04 6.95 1.11
C GLU A 259 16.68 6.20 -0.06
N LEU A 260 15.83 5.65 -0.91
CA LEU A 260 16.19 5.13 -2.22
C LEU A 260 15.16 5.64 -3.20
N VAL A 261 15.56 6.50 -4.10
CA VAL A 261 14.67 7.19 -5.06
C VAL A 261 15.07 6.81 -6.48
N VAL A 262 14.08 6.56 -7.30
CA VAL A 262 14.28 6.39 -8.73
C VAL A 262 14.38 7.78 -9.38
N ILE A 263 15.51 8.05 -10.03
CA ILE A 263 15.77 9.33 -10.73
C ILE A 263 15.37 9.22 -12.21
N LYS A 264 15.72 8.09 -12.81
CA LYS A 264 15.38 7.79 -14.19
C LYS A 264 14.85 6.37 -14.28
N ASP A 265 13.71 6.22 -14.95
CA ASP A 265 13.04 4.94 -15.15
C ASP A 265 12.62 4.77 -16.62
N GLY A 266 12.25 3.56 -16.99
CA GLY A 266 11.79 3.25 -18.32
C GLY A 266 12.89 3.22 -19.37
N SER A 267 14.14 2.92 -19.01
CA SER A 267 15.22 2.74 -19.96
C SER A 267 15.04 1.49 -20.80
N GLU A 268 15.57 1.51 -22.01
CA GLU A 268 15.54 0.38 -22.91
C GLU A 268 16.38 -0.78 -22.37
N ALA A 269 15.87 -1.99 -22.54
CA ALA A 269 16.54 -3.24 -22.15
C ALA A 269 17.59 -3.63 -23.19
N ASP A 270 18.52 -2.72 -23.50
CA ASP A 270 19.58 -2.90 -24.48
C ASP A 270 20.93 -3.30 -23.87
N GLY A 271 20.98 -3.46 -22.55
CA GLY A 271 22.19 -3.77 -21.77
C GLY A 271 23.12 -2.58 -21.57
N ALA A 272 22.83 -1.42 -22.13
CA ALA A 272 23.69 -0.23 -22.11
C ALA A 272 23.00 0.99 -21.50
N THR A 273 21.74 1.20 -21.81
CA THR A 273 20.95 2.34 -21.33
C THR A 273 20.52 2.08 -19.89
N ALA A 274 20.98 2.94 -18.96
CA ALA A 274 20.74 2.75 -17.55
C ALA A 274 19.46 3.44 -17.06
N ASN A 275 18.73 2.79 -16.18
CA ASN A 275 17.91 3.41 -15.16
C ASN A 275 18.82 3.89 -14.03
N THR A 276 18.46 4.97 -13.37
CA THR A 276 19.27 5.51 -12.28
C THR A 276 18.43 5.69 -11.03
N LEU A 277 19.04 5.33 -9.91
CA LEU A 277 18.47 5.54 -8.58
C LEU A 277 19.48 6.35 -7.76
N GLN A 278 18.98 7.07 -6.79
CA GLN A 278 19.81 7.72 -5.79
C GLN A 278 19.50 7.11 -4.43
N VAL A 279 20.53 6.66 -3.76
CA VAL A 279 20.45 6.22 -2.37
C VAL A 279 20.96 7.33 -1.46
N LYS A 280 20.32 7.52 -0.34
CA LYS A 280 20.77 8.40 0.73
C LYS A 280 20.97 7.59 2.00
N VAL A 281 22.16 7.70 2.54
CA VAL A 281 22.57 7.05 3.79
C VAL A 281 22.65 8.08 4.90
N THR A 282 22.00 7.79 5.99
CA THR A 282 22.05 8.59 7.21
C THR A 282 22.33 7.71 8.41
N ASP A 283 22.68 8.33 9.51
CA ASP A 283 22.61 7.67 10.80
C ASP A 283 21.15 7.58 11.32
N ALA A 284 20.98 7.05 12.52
CA ALA A 284 19.64 6.93 13.14
C ALA A 284 18.95 8.28 13.40
N ASN A 285 19.72 9.36 13.51
CA ASN A 285 19.22 10.71 13.74
C ASN A 285 18.98 11.50 12.44
N GLY A 286 19.26 10.90 11.29
CA GLY A 286 19.06 11.52 9.99
C GLY A 286 20.28 12.31 9.47
N ASN A 287 21.42 12.26 10.14
CA ASN A 287 22.64 12.91 9.65
C ASN A 287 23.20 12.17 8.45
N ALA A 288 23.56 12.91 7.43
CA ALA A 288 24.15 12.36 6.22
C ALA A 288 25.49 11.66 6.49
N LEU A 289 25.66 10.49 5.90
CA LEU A 289 26.87 9.70 6.04
C LEU A 289 27.61 9.56 4.71
N GLY A 290 28.65 10.36 4.54
CA GLY A 290 29.57 10.27 3.41
C GLY A 290 30.62 9.15 3.59
N GLY A 291 31.13 8.64 2.47
CA GLY A 291 32.17 7.61 2.46
C GLY A 291 31.70 6.22 2.87
N GLN A 292 30.39 5.99 2.96
CA GLN A 292 29.84 4.70 3.32
C GLN A 292 29.69 3.80 2.11
N THR A 293 30.08 2.54 2.27
CA THR A 293 29.88 1.53 1.23
C THR A 293 28.50 0.91 1.34
N VAL A 294 27.70 1.10 0.32
CA VAL A 294 26.37 0.52 0.18
C VAL A 294 26.46 -0.67 -0.75
N SER A 295 25.97 -1.82 -0.31
CA SER A 295 25.83 -3.00 -1.16
C SER A 295 24.55 -2.86 -1.99
N VAL A 296 24.65 -3.19 -3.27
CA VAL A 296 23.54 -3.08 -4.20
C VAL A 296 23.33 -4.41 -4.91
N LEU A 297 22.08 -4.83 -4.99
CA LEU A 297 21.64 -6.00 -5.73
C LEU A 297 20.49 -5.60 -6.65
N ALA A 298 20.44 -6.21 -7.80
CA ALA A 298 19.31 -6.11 -8.71
C ALA A 298 18.88 -7.53 -9.12
N ASP A 299 17.60 -7.72 -9.29
CA ASP A 299 17.02 -8.99 -9.77
C ASP A 299 16.67 -8.94 -11.26
N ASN A 300 15.93 -9.94 -11.72
CA ASN A 300 15.44 -10.06 -13.10
C ASN A 300 16.54 -9.89 -14.18
N GLY A 301 17.74 -10.34 -13.89
CA GLY A 301 18.87 -10.26 -14.83
C GLY A 301 19.43 -8.85 -15.04
N ALA A 302 19.02 -7.87 -14.27
CA ALA A 302 19.60 -6.54 -14.33
C ALA A 302 21.02 -6.52 -13.72
N THR A 303 21.85 -5.70 -14.30
CA THR A 303 23.25 -5.54 -13.91
C THR A 303 23.42 -4.22 -13.17
N VAL A 304 24.09 -4.27 -12.05
CA VAL A 304 24.41 -3.13 -11.20
C VAL A 304 25.80 -3.31 -10.59
N ALA A 305 26.47 -2.22 -10.27
CA ALA A 305 27.69 -2.28 -9.47
C ALA A 305 27.35 -2.88 -8.09
N PRO A 306 28.04 -3.94 -7.63
CA PRO A 306 27.67 -4.62 -6.38
C PRO A 306 27.85 -3.75 -5.14
N THR A 307 28.65 -2.69 -5.25
CA THR A 307 28.84 -1.69 -4.20
C THR A 307 29.00 -0.30 -4.79
N VAL A 308 28.48 0.68 -4.08
CA VAL A 308 28.67 2.12 -4.36
C VAL A 308 29.07 2.83 -3.07
N THR A 309 29.74 3.98 -3.18
CA THR A 309 30.23 4.74 -2.02
C THR A 309 29.57 6.10 -1.97
N THR A 310 29.00 6.48 -0.84
CA THR A 310 28.30 7.74 -0.65
C THR A 310 29.23 8.95 -0.70
N GLN A 311 28.77 10.03 -1.30
CA GLN A 311 29.42 11.34 -1.30
C GLN A 311 29.26 12.01 0.08
N PRO A 312 29.93 13.15 0.33
CA PRO A 312 29.88 13.82 1.65
C PRO A 312 28.46 14.19 2.11
N ASP A 313 27.53 14.37 1.21
CA ASP A 313 26.11 14.64 1.50
C ASP A 313 25.28 13.38 1.82
N GLY A 314 25.95 12.24 1.90
CA GLY A 314 25.32 10.95 2.15
C GLY A 314 24.63 10.32 0.94
N THR A 315 24.68 10.94 -0.23
CA THR A 315 24.01 10.40 -1.43
C THR A 315 24.99 9.67 -2.35
N VAL A 316 24.47 8.77 -3.13
CA VAL A 316 25.20 8.18 -4.27
C VAL A 316 24.19 7.68 -5.32
N GLU A 317 24.58 7.83 -6.56
CA GLU A 317 23.80 7.35 -7.70
C GLU A 317 24.13 5.88 -8.01
N ILE A 318 23.09 5.13 -8.31
CA ILE A 318 23.15 3.73 -8.74
C ILE A 318 22.67 3.67 -10.18
N SER A 319 23.52 3.21 -11.07
CA SER A 319 23.17 2.93 -12.47
C SER A 319 22.87 1.45 -12.64
N VAL A 320 21.71 1.16 -13.19
CA VAL A 320 21.20 -0.21 -13.42
C VAL A 320 20.93 -0.39 -14.90
N THR A 321 21.47 -1.42 -15.52
CA THR A 321 21.22 -1.78 -16.91
C THR A 321 20.61 -3.17 -16.98
N SER A 322 19.89 -3.48 -18.05
CA SER A 322 19.33 -4.81 -18.27
C SER A 322 19.21 -5.12 -19.76
N GLN A 323 19.33 -6.40 -20.09
CA GLN A 323 18.92 -6.94 -21.39
C GLN A 323 17.52 -7.57 -21.33
N THR A 324 16.96 -7.62 -20.13
CA THR A 324 15.62 -8.18 -19.90
C THR A 324 14.64 -7.04 -19.58
N ALA A 325 13.62 -6.92 -20.40
CA ALA A 325 12.53 -5.97 -20.12
C ALA A 325 11.66 -6.48 -18.97
N GLY A 326 11.10 -5.55 -18.25
CA GLY A 326 10.27 -5.83 -17.09
C GLY A 326 10.75 -5.06 -15.86
N THR A 327 10.15 -5.37 -14.74
CA THR A 327 10.48 -4.73 -13.48
C THR A 327 11.63 -5.46 -12.81
N SER A 328 12.67 -4.71 -12.47
CA SER A 328 13.78 -5.18 -11.64
C SER A 328 13.71 -4.49 -10.29
N SER A 329 13.77 -5.26 -9.24
CA SER A 329 13.89 -4.74 -7.89
C SER A 329 15.35 -4.46 -7.56
N VAL A 330 15.67 -3.21 -7.32
CA VAL A 330 17.01 -2.77 -6.90
C VAL A 330 16.99 -2.60 -5.40
N THR A 331 17.84 -3.35 -4.73
CA THR A 331 17.96 -3.35 -3.27
C THR A 331 19.30 -2.74 -2.88
N ALA A 332 19.25 -1.67 -2.12
CA ALA A 332 20.39 -1.07 -1.46
C ALA A 332 20.43 -1.51 0.01
N SER A 333 21.60 -1.87 0.51
CA SER A 333 21.76 -2.32 1.89
C SER A 333 23.05 -1.82 2.52
N ILE A 334 22.94 -1.46 3.79
CA ILE A 334 24.05 -1.13 4.66
C ILE A 334 23.74 -1.61 6.07
N ASN A 335 24.69 -2.27 6.73
CA ASN A 335 24.47 -2.91 8.02
C ASN A 335 23.22 -3.81 7.96
N ASN A 336 22.21 -3.56 8.82
CA ASN A 336 20.94 -4.28 8.84
C ASN A 336 19.80 -3.49 8.18
N SER A 337 20.10 -2.35 7.54
CA SER A 337 19.13 -1.52 6.85
C SER A 337 19.10 -1.86 5.37
N THR A 338 17.91 -2.09 4.86
CA THR A 338 17.68 -2.38 3.44
C THR A 338 16.48 -1.59 2.93
N LEU A 339 16.60 -1.04 1.74
CA LEU A 339 15.48 -0.53 0.97
C LEU A 339 15.53 -1.07 -0.45
N SER A 340 14.37 -1.33 -0.99
CA SER A 340 14.22 -1.76 -2.38
C SER A 340 13.31 -0.80 -3.14
N ARG A 341 13.61 -0.60 -4.41
CA ARG A 341 12.78 0.10 -5.38
C ARG A 341 12.76 -0.64 -6.69
N ASN A 342 11.63 -0.60 -7.30
CA ASN A 342 11.48 -1.17 -8.62
C ASN A 342 11.87 -0.13 -9.67
N VAL A 343 12.60 -0.58 -10.67
CA VAL A 343 12.83 0.13 -11.92
C VAL A 343 12.33 -0.73 -13.06
N MET A 344 11.82 -0.09 -14.07
CA MET A 344 11.24 -0.75 -15.23
C MET A 344 12.17 -0.61 -16.41
N PHE A 345 12.44 -1.72 -17.08
CA PHE A 345 13.09 -1.72 -18.38
C PHE A 345 12.06 -2.05 -19.44
N ILE A 346 12.07 -1.27 -20.50
CA ILE A 346 11.18 -1.48 -21.66
C ILE A 346 11.96 -2.16 -22.78
N ALA A 347 11.27 -2.98 -23.56
CA ALA A 347 11.88 -3.60 -24.72
C ALA A 347 12.32 -2.54 -25.73
N ASP A 348 13.47 -2.76 -26.38
CA ASP A 348 14.00 -1.82 -27.37
C ASP A 348 13.26 -1.94 -28.72
N ILE A 349 12.37 -0.99 -28.95
CA ILE A 349 11.56 -0.97 -30.18
C ILE A 349 12.36 -0.77 -31.45
N ARG A 350 13.59 -0.25 -31.36
CA ARG A 350 14.45 -0.03 -32.53
C ARG A 350 14.93 -1.33 -33.15
N THR A 351 15.06 -2.35 -32.33
CA THR A 351 15.49 -3.69 -32.72
C THR A 351 14.31 -4.66 -32.90
N ALA A 352 13.09 -4.12 -32.99
CA ALA A 352 11.88 -4.92 -33.13
C ALA A 352 11.92 -5.91 -34.27
N GLN A 353 11.58 -7.14 -34.00
CA GLN A 353 11.52 -8.24 -34.96
C GLN A 353 10.32 -9.15 -34.69
N ILE A 354 9.89 -9.87 -35.72
CA ILE A 354 8.92 -10.95 -35.54
C ILE A 354 9.69 -12.19 -35.05
N ALA A 355 9.52 -12.55 -33.81
CA ALA A 355 10.17 -13.71 -33.21
C ALA A 355 9.48 -15.03 -33.61
N SER A 356 8.17 -15.02 -33.68
CA SER A 356 7.40 -16.15 -34.16
C SER A 356 6.09 -15.71 -34.79
N LEU A 357 5.62 -16.53 -35.71
CA LEU A 357 4.28 -16.49 -36.29
C LEU A 357 3.75 -17.93 -36.28
N GLU A 358 2.78 -18.21 -35.46
CA GLU A 358 2.23 -19.55 -35.25
C GLU A 358 0.77 -19.57 -35.63
N VAL A 359 0.36 -20.60 -36.35
CA VAL A 359 -1.06 -20.85 -36.62
C VAL A 359 -1.66 -21.46 -35.35
N THR A 360 -2.60 -20.77 -34.77
CA THR A 360 -3.29 -21.21 -33.53
C THR A 360 -4.63 -21.87 -33.83
N GLN A 361 -5.25 -21.47 -34.92
CA GLN A 361 -6.44 -22.12 -35.47
C GLN A 361 -6.32 -22.15 -36.99
N ASP A 362 -6.52 -23.30 -37.54
CA ASP A 362 -6.52 -23.53 -38.99
C ASP A 362 -7.81 -24.23 -39.44
N ASN A 363 -8.03 -24.30 -40.73
CA ASN A 363 -9.20 -24.88 -41.32
C ASN A 363 -10.51 -24.18 -40.92
N ALA A 364 -10.44 -22.88 -40.75
CA ALA A 364 -11.64 -22.08 -40.59
C ALA A 364 -12.51 -22.16 -41.86
N VAL A 365 -13.79 -22.04 -41.64
CA VAL A 365 -14.74 -22.08 -42.74
C VAL A 365 -14.63 -20.80 -43.57
N ALA A 366 -14.68 -20.95 -44.89
CA ALA A 366 -14.67 -19.84 -45.86
C ALA A 366 -16.02 -19.12 -45.88
N ASP A 367 -16.49 -18.59 -44.76
CA ASP A 367 -17.78 -17.90 -44.61
C ASP A 367 -17.63 -16.38 -44.57
N GLY A 368 -16.39 -15.89 -44.63
CA GLY A 368 -16.09 -14.47 -44.47
C GLY A 368 -16.14 -13.97 -43.05
N ALA A 369 -16.56 -14.82 -42.09
CA ALA A 369 -16.76 -14.46 -40.67
C ALA A 369 -15.89 -15.31 -39.74
N MET A 370 -15.84 -16.64 -39.98
CA MET A 370 -14.96 -17.51 -39.20
C MET A 370 -13.50 -17.28 -39.61
N ALA A 371 -12.68 -17.11 -38.60
CA ALA A 371 -11.29 -16.78 -38.82
C ALA A 371 -10.39 -17.99 -38.56
N ASN A 372 -9.40 -18.16 -39.44
CA ASN A 372 -8.16 -18.77 -39.03
C ASN A 372 -7.43 -17.78 -38.15
N THR A 373 -6.80 -18.25 -37.11
CA THR A 373 -6.08 -17.37 -36.19
C THR A 373 -4.60 -17.74 -36.19
N LEU A 374 -3.80 -16.70 -36.21
CA LEU A 374 -2.36 -16.82 -36.05
C LEU A 374 -1.96 -15.97 -34.88
N ARG A 375 -1.00 -16.40 -34.13
CA ARG A 375 -0.38 -15.62 -33.07
C ARG A 375 1.00 -15.20 -33.55
N VAL A 376 1.18 -13.90 -33.63
CA VAL A 376 2.50 -13.31 -33.85
C VAL A 376 3.09 -12.92 -32.51
N ARG A 377 4.39 -13.10 -32.39
CA ARG A 377 5.15 -12.58 -31.27
C ARG A 377 6.23 -11.64 -31.78
N GLY A 378 6.13 -10.39 -31.36
CA GLY A 378 7.15 -9.38 -31.57
C GLY A 378 8.08 -9.28 -30.39
N THR A 379 9.37 -9.30 -30.65
CA THR A 379 10.40 -9.11 -29.62
C THR A 379 11.45 -8.12 -30.09
N ASP A 380 12.24 -7.60 -29.16
CA ASP A 380 13.49 -6.94 -29.49
C ASP A 380 14.59 -7.98 -29.79
N ALA A 381 15.82 -7.51 -30.01
CA ALA A 381 16.96 -8.37 -30.33
C ALA A 381 17.33 -9.32 -29.16
N PHE A 382 16.94 -9.00 -27.92
CA PHE A 382 17.21 -9.81 -26.72
C PHE A 382 16.07 -10.76 -26.37
N GLY A 383 14.97 -10.72 -27.14
CA GLY A 383 13.81 -11.59 -26.92
C GLY A 383 12.76 -11.01 -25.98
N ASN A 384 12.91 -9.77 -25.55
CA ASN A 384 11.91 -9.10 -24.74
C ASN A 384 10.65 -8.83 -25.54
N ALA A 385 9.53 -9.10 -24.93
CA ALA A 385 8.23 -8.86 -25.53
C ALA A 385 8.00 -7.37 -25.85
N LEU A 386 7.56 -7.10 -27.04
CA LEU A 386 7.29 -5.74 -27.49
C LEU A 386 5.79 -5.44 -27.39
N ALA A 387 5.43 -4.68 -26.37
CA ALA A 387 4.06 -4.18 -26.19
C ALA A 387 3.76 -2.98 -27.07
N GLY A 388 2.52 -2.89 -27.54
CA GLY A 388 2.02 -1.71 -28.24
C GLY A 388 2.65 -1.48 -29.63
N GLN A 389 3.34 -2.47 -30.18
CA GLN A 389 3.98 -2.33 -31.49
C GLN A 389 3.00 -2.68 -32.62
N THR A 390 3.05 -1.88 -33.65
CA THR A 390 2.25 -2.11 -34.87
C THR A 390 2.93 -3.14 -35.74
N VAL A 391 2.26 -4.25 -35.95
CA VAL A 391 2.65 -5.29 -36.90
C VAL A 391 1.81 -5.13 -38.18
N SER A 392 2.44 -5.00 -39.32
CA SER A 392 1.77 -5.00 -40.63
C SER A 392 1.46 -6.43 -41.05
N VAL A 393 0.24 -6.66 -41.53
CA VAL A 393 -0.22 -7.97 -41.91
C VAL A 393 -0.77 -7.94 -43.34
N LEU A 394 -0.39 -8.93 -44.14
CA LEU A 394 -0.89 -9.15 -45.49
C LEU A 394 -1.37 -10.60 -45.63
N ALA A 395 -2.42 -10.81 -46.35
CA ALA A 395 -2.88 -12.14 -46.76
C ALA A 395 -3.15 -12.17 -48.27
N ASP A 396 -2.90 -13.31 -48.87
CA ASP A 396 -3.17 -13.53 -50.29
C ASP A 396 -4.47 -14.33 -50.54
N ASN A 397 -4.69 -14.77 -51.78
CA ASN A 397 -5.82 -15.60 -52.19
C ASN A 397 -7.19 -15.04 -51.78
N GLY A 398 -7.35 -13.72 -51.79
CA GLY A 398 -8.62 -13.07 -51.43
C GLY A 398 -8.99 -13.16 -49.96
N ALA A 399 -8.11 -13.63 -49.11
CA ALA A 399 -8.36 -13.62 -47.66
C ALA A 399 -8.28 -12.19 -47.14
N THR A 400 -9.12 -11.90 -46.15
CA THR A 400 -9.24 -10.60 -45.51
C THR A 400 -8.58 -10.65 -44.13
N VAL A 401 -7.74 -9.67 -43.86
CA VAL A 401 -7.03 -9.50 -42.60
C VAL A 401 -6.98 -8.02 -42.26
N ALA A 402 -6.95 -7.68 -40.98
CA ALA A 402 -6.63 -6.33 -40.57
C ALA A 402 -5.22 -5.98 -41.06
N PRO A 403 -5.02 -4.89 -41.80
CA PRO A 403 -3.71 -4.56 -42.39
C PRO A 403 -2.65 -4.27 -41.32
N THR A 404 -3.07 -3.93 -40.09
CA THR A 404 -2.22 -3.76 -38.95
C THR A 404 -2.87 -4.31 -37.71
N VAL A 405 -2.06 -4.87 -36.81
CA VAL A 405 -2.46 -5.29 -35.44
C VAL A 405 -1.44 -4.77 -34.45
N THR A 406 -1.84 -4.62 -33.20
CA THR A 406 -0.97 -4.07 -32.17
C THR A 406 -0.69 -5.12 -31.10
N THR A 407 0.57 -5.31 -30.77
CA THR A 407 0.99 -6.31 -29.78
C THR A 407 0.53 -5.96 -28.37
N GLN A 408 0.14 -6.96 -27.61
CA GLN A 408 -0.23 -6.89 -26.20
C GLN A 408 1.02 -6.78 -25.30
N PRO A 409 0.85 -6.60 -23.97
CA PRO A 409 1.98 -6.48 -23.06
C PRO A 409 2.97 -7.65 -23.08
N ASP A 410 2.53 -8.85 -23.44
CA ASP A 410 3.36 -10.05 -23.59
C ASP A 410 4.08 -10.14 -24.95
N GLY A 411 3.96 -9.11 -25.78
CA GLY A 411 4.51 -9.04 -27.14
C GLY A 411 3.73 -9.85 -28.15
N THR A 412 2.66 -10.50 -27.76
CA THR A 412 1.84 -11.30 -28.69
C THR A 412 0.67 -10.48 -29.22
N VAL A 413 0.21 -10.86 -30.38
CA VAL A 413 -1.08 -10.42 -30.89
C VAL A 413 -1.66 -11.51 -31.77
N GLU A 414 -2.95 -11.65 -31.69
CA GLU A 414 -3.69 -12.56 -32.56
C GLU A 414 -4.06 -11.86 -33.85
N ILE A 415 -3.86 -12.56 -34.96
CA ILE A 415 -4.26 -12.17 -36.29
C ILE A 415 -5.42 -13.05 -36.69
N SER A 416 -6.56 -12.43 -36.89
CA SER A 416 -7.72 -13.12 -37.46
C SER A 416 -7.77 -12.91 -38.94
N VAL A 417 -7.79 -14.01 -39.66
CA VAL A 417 -7.84 -14.04 -41.13
C VAL A 417 -9.13 -14.71 -41.52
N THR A 418 -9.94 -14.06 -42.33
CA THR A 418 -11.19 -14.59 -42.85
C THR A 418 -11.11 -14.71 -44.38
N SER A 419 -11.87 -15.61 -44.96
CA SER A 419 -12.00 -15.73 -46.39
C SER A 419 -13.41 -16.19 -46.79
N GLN A 420 -13.86 -15.75 -47.94
CA GLN A 420 -15.03 -16.30 -48.61
C GLN A 420 -14.65 -17.37 -49.65
N THR A 421 -13.34 -17.52 -49.90
CA THR A 421 -12.82 -18.49 -50.85
C THR A 421 -12.13 -19.63 -50.11
N ALA A 422 -12.55 -20.83 -50.35
CA ALA A 422 -11.86 -22.03 -49.83
C ALA A 422 -10.50 -22.22 -50.51
N GLY A 423 -9.53 -22.71 -49.74
CA GLY A 423 -8.17 -22.93 -50.23
C GLY A 423 -7.12 -22.42 -49.27
N THR A 424 -5.88 -22.39 -49.68
CA THR A 424 -4.74 -21.97 -48.87
C THR A 424 -4.45 -20.49 -49.09
N SER A 425 -4.30 -19.73 -48.02
CA SER A 425 -3.85 -18.35 -48.04
C SER A 425 -2.55 -18.20 -47.25
N THR A 426 -1.61 -17.47 -47.79
CA THR A 426 -0.34 -17.11 -47.10
C THR A 426 -0.51 -15.83 -46.34
N VAL A 427 -0.32 -15.88 -45.01
CA VAL A 427 -0.36 -14.73 -44.12
C VAL A 427 1.06 -14.31 -43.77
N THR A 428 1.39 -13.06 -44.05
CA THR A 428 2.70 -12.46 -43.74
C THR A 428 2.56 -11.38 -42.70
N ALA A 429 3.26 -11.53 -41.59
CA ALA A 429 3.39 -10.51 -40.57
C ALA A 429 4.75 -9.85 -40.63
N SER A 430 4.82 -8.54 -40.53
CA SER A 430 6.07 -7.77 -40.60
C SER A 430 6.11 -6.61 -39.61
N ILE A 431 7.31 -6.39 -39.06
CA ILE A 431 7.65 -5.24 -38.22
C ILE A 431 9.06 -4.79 -38.60
N ASN A 432 9.25 -3.49 -38.82
CA ASN A 432 10.50 -2.95 -39.36
C ASN A 432 10.93 -3.73 -40.61
N SER A 433 12.13 -4.29 -40.61
CA SER A 433 12.64 -5.13 -41.73
C SER A 433 12.45 -6.64 -41.49
N SER A 434 11.86 -7.04 -40.39
CA SER A 434 11.61 -8.45 -40.05
C SER A 434 10.23 -8.89 -40.52
N SER A 435 10.17 -10.05 -41.19
CA SER A 435 8.90 -10.64 -41.62
C SER A 435 8.92 -12.16 -41.49
N LEU A 436 7.77 -12.74 -41.20
CA LEU A 436 7.51 -14.17 -41.24
C LEU A 436 6.17 -14.43 -41.93
N SER A 437 6.11 -15.55 -42.65
CA SER A 437 4.90 -15.99 -43.35
C SER A 437 4.48 -17.39 -42.91
N ARG A 438 3.17 -17.62 -42.88
CA ARG A 438 2.55 -18.93 -42.62
C ARG A 438 1.33 -19.10 -43.51
N ASN A 439 1.12 -20.35 -43.91
CA ASN A 439 -0.07 -20.73 -44.63
C ASN A 439 -1.19 -21.11 -43.68
N VAL A 440 -2.38 -20.68 -43.99
CA VAL A 440 -3.65 -21.10 -43.36
C VAL A 440 -4.56 -21.62 -44.48
N THR A 441 -5.38 -22.58 -44.12
CA THR A 441 -6.32 -23.23 -45.03
C THR A 441 -7.74 -22.83 -44.67
N PHE A 442 -8.50 -22.43 -45.65
CA PHE A 442 -9.93 -22.23 -45.50
C PHE A 442 -10.67 -23.39 -46.13
N ILE A 443 -11.60 -23.96 -45.40
CA ILE A 443 -12.45 -25.02 -45.91
C ILE A 443 -13.83 -24.47 -46.29
N ALA A 444 -14.41 -24.99 -47.30
CA ALA A 444 -15.76 -24.59 -47.69
C ALA A 444 -16.73 -24.80 -46.53
N ASP A 445 -17.65 -23.86 -46.32
CA ASP A 445 -18.56 -23.87 -45.14
C ASP A 445 -19.67 -24.90 -45.29
N VAL A 446 -19.45 -26.06 -44.75
CA VAL A 446 -20.45 -27.13 -44.73
C VAL A 446 -21.76 -26.73 -44.04
N ARG A 447 -21.74 -25.72 -43.13
CA ARG A 447 -22.94 -25.24 -42.44
C ARG A 447 -23.85 -24.45 -43.33
N THR A 448 -23.29 -23.76 -44.30
CA THR A 448 -24.02 -22.99 -45.29
C THR A 448 -24.14 -23.76 -46.59
N ALA A 449 -23.78 -25.06 -46.53
CA ALA A 449 -23.96 -25.93 -47.66
C ALA A 449 -25.37 -25.79 -48.18
N LYS A 450 -25.44 -25.45 -49.43
CA LYS A 450 -26.68 -25.29 -50.16
C LYS A 450 -26.59 -26.12 -51.44
N ILE A 451 -27.72 -26.56 -51.84
CA ILE A 451 -27.87 -27.12 -53.17
C ILE A 451 -27.81 -25.93 -54.13
N ALA A 452 -26.72 -25.81 -54.84
CA ALA A 452 -26.56 -24.73 -55.82
C ALA A 452 -27.36 -24.99 -57.09
N ASP A 453 -27.50 -26.27 -57.44
CA ASP A 453 -28.25 -26.67 -58.60
C ASP A 453 -28.78 -28.11 -58.42
N LEU A 454 -29.94 -28.39 -58.97
CA LEU A 454 -30.55 -29.71 -59.08
C LEU A 454 -31.20 -29.86 -60.46
N VAL A 455 -30.55 -30.61 -61.26
CA VAL A 455 -30.96 -30.78 -62.72
C VAL A 455 -31.42 -32.18 -63.00
N VAL A 456 -32.56 -32.31 -63.63
CA VAL A 456 -33.06 -33.58 -64.09
C VAL A 456 -32.29 -33.98 -65.33
N ILE A 457 -31.61 -35.12 -65.28
CA ILE A 457 -30.84 -35.70 -66.38
C ILE A 457 -31.69 -36.66 -67.19
N LYS A 458 -32.53 -37.46 -66.52
CA LYS A 458 -33.49 -38.38 -67.15
C LYS A 458 -34.81 -38.34 -66.41
N ASP A 459 -35.91 -38.25 -67.11
CA ASP A 459 -37.28 -38.18 -66.58
C ASP A 459 -38.24 -39.13 -67.33
N GLY A 460 -39.43 -39.34 -66.82
CA GLY A 460 -40.45 -40.17 -67.42
C GLY A 460 -40.26 -41.65 -67.27
N SER A 461 -39.63 -42.11 -66.19
CA SER A 461 -39.47 -43.52 -65.87
C SER A 461 -40.76 -44.16 -65.38
N GLU A 462 -40.95 -45.44 -65.59
CA GLU A 462 -42.11 -46.22 -65.10
C GLU A 462 -42.03 -46.40 -63.59
N ALA A 463 -43.17 -46.35 -62.90
CA ALA A 463 -43.28 -46.57 -61.45
C ALA A 463 -43.20 -48.08 -61.11
N ASP A 464 -42.16 -48.77 -61.56
CA ASP A 464 -41.93 -50.20 -61.41
C ASP A 464 -41.01 -50.53 -60.21
N GLY A 465 -40.48 -49.50 -59.53
CA GLY A 465 -39.52 -49.64 -58.44
C GLY A 465 -38.10 -49.97 -58.89
N SER A 466 -37.80 -50.07 -60.20
CA SER A 466 -36.49 -50.48 -60.70
C SER A 466 -35.94 -49.46 -61.73
N THR A 467 -36.77 -48.93 -62.60
CA THR A 467 -36.36 -47.95 -63.64
C THR A 467 -36.24 -46.58 -63.00
N ALA A 468 -35.01 -46.06 -63.00
CA ALA A 468 -34.71 -44.79 -62.36
C ALA A 468 -34.90 -43.58 -63.29
N ASN A 469 -35.46 -42.49 -62.70
CA ASN A 469 -35.19 -41.12 -63.09
C ASN A 469 -33.85 -40.69 -62.46
N THR A 470 -33.07 -39.88 -63.14
CA THR A 470 -31.75 -39.43 -62.65
C THR A 470 -31.71 -37.91 -62.58
N LEU A 471 -31.20 -37.43 -61.49
CA LEU A 471 -30.93 -36.02 -61.22
C LEU A 471 -29.46 -35.84 -60.83
N ARG A 472 -28.91 -34.67 -61.06
CA ARG A 472 -27.61 -34.27 -60.61
C ARG A 472 -27.76 -33.06 -59.70
N ALA A 473 -27.30 -33.21 -58.46
CA ALA A 473 -27.19 -32.11 -57.50
C ALA A 473 -25.77 -31.58 -57.49
N ARG A 474 -25.64 -30.27 -57.35
CA ARG A 474 -24.38 -29.57 -57.07
C ARG A 474 -24.50 -28.87 -55.76
N VAL A 475 -23.54 -29.10 -54.91
CA VAL A 475 -23.50 -28.53 -53.56
C VAL A 475 -22.35 -27.57 -53.45
N THR A 476 -22.67 -26.36 -53.04
CA THR A 476 -21.69 -25.32 -52.71
C THR A 476 -22.04 -24.70 -51.36
N ASP A 477 -21.11 -24.00 -50.76
CA ASP A 477 -21.42 -23.13 -49.66
C ASP A 477 -22.15 -21.84 -50.12
N ALA A 478 -22.36 -20.90 -49.18
CA ALA A 478 -23.02 -19.64 -49.49
C ALA A 478 -22.26 -18.79 -50.52
N PHE A 479 -20.95 -18.93 -50.57
CA PHE A 479 -20.06 -18.16 -51.41
C PHE A 479 -19.71 -18.85 -52.73
N GLY A 480 -20.18 -20.06 -52.92
CA GLY A 480 -20.00 -20.81 -54.18
C GLY A 480 -18.80 -21.74 -54.17
N ASN A 481 -18.15 -21.96 -53.03
CA ASN A 481 -17.09 -22.96 -52.94
C ASN A 481 -17.68 -24.37 -53.05
N GLU A 482 -17.05 -25.21 -53.83
CA GLU A 482 -17.48 -26.58 -54.02
C GLU A 482 -17.30 -27.42 -52.78
N LEU A 483 -18.31 -28.19 -52.41
CA LEU A 483 -18.30 -29.01 -51.23
C LEU A 483 -18.19 -30.48 -51.55
N ALA A 484 -16.96 -30.97 -51.47
CA ALA A 484 -16.65 -32.40 -51.63
C ALA A 484 -17.02 -33.19 -50.38
N GLY A 485 -17.36 -34.46 -50.59
CA GLY A 485 -17.60 -35.38 -49.46
C GLY A 485 -18.81 -35.05 -48.61
N GLN A 486 -19.69 -34.17 -49.05
CA GLN A 486 -20.88 -33.79 -48.30
C GLN A 486 -21.98 -34.83 -48.49
N THR A 487 -22.55 -35.19 -47.36
CA THR A 487 -23.73 -36.06 -47.37
C THR A 487 -24.97 -35.21 -47.64
N VAL A 488 -25.55 -35.36 -48.75
CA VAL A 488 -26.81 -34.74 -49.13
C VAL A 488 -27.94 -35.71 -48.81
N SER A 489 -28.86 -35.27 -48.01
CA SER A 489 -30.10 -36.03 -47.78
C SER A 489 -30.98 -35.87 -48.99
N VAL A 490 -31.44 -36.97 -49.43
CA VAL A 490 -32.34 -37.05 -50.57
C VAL A 490 -33.64 -37.62 -50.11
N LEU A 491 -34.67 -36.92 -50.35
CA LEU A 491 -36.03 -37.38 -50.15
C LEU A 491 -36.73 -37.36 -51.50
N ALA A 492 -37.36 -38.37 -51.80
CA ALA A 492 -38.33 -38.35 -52.86
C ALA A 492 -39.70 -38.52 -52.22
N ASP A 493 -40.61 -37.70 -52.62
CA ASP A 493 -41.96 -37.83 -52.19
C ASP A 493 -42.71 -38.84 -53.07
N ASN A 494 -43.99 -38.91 -52.81
CA ASN A 494 -44.92 -39.70 -53.61
C ASN A 494 -44.48 -41.17 -53.72
N GLY A 495 -43.84 -41.70 -52.68
CA GLY A 495 -43.45 -43.11 -52.63
C GLY A 495 -42.28 -43.49 -53.55
N ALA A 496 -41.61 -42.52 -54.13
CA ALA A 496 -40.39 -42.80 -54.86
C ALA A 496 -39.27 -43.25 -53.96
N THR A 497 -38.51 -44.20 -54.43
CA THR A 497 -37.35 -44.77 -53.71
C THR A 497 -36.08 -44.12 -54.21
N VAL A 498 -35.37 -43.61 -53.29
CA VAL A 498 -34.06 -42.98 -53.55
C VAL A 498 -33.10 -43.33 -52.39
N ALA A 499 -31.84 -43.36 -52.65
CA ALA A 499 -30.87 -43.41 -51.58
C ALA A 499 -31.11 -42.22 -50.63
N SER A 500 -31.36 -42.47 -49.37
CA SER A 500 -31.66 -41.41 -48.38
C SER A 500 -30.55 -40.41 -48.22
N THR A 501 -29.34 -40.82 -48.57
CA THR A 501 -28.17 -39.98 -48.61
C THR A 501 -27.29 -40.31 -49.78
N VAL A 502 -26.69 -39.30 -50.38
CA VAL A 502 -25.66 -39.41 -51.39
C VAL A 502 -24.50 -38.49 -51.04
N THR A 503 -23.31 -38.80 -51.51
CA THR A 503 -22.11 -38.03 -51.14
C THR A 503 -21.53 -37.35 -52.36
N THR A 504 -21.24 -36.07 -52.26
CA THR A 504 -20.68 -35.29 -53.39
C THR A 504 -19.25 -35.69 -53.70
N GLY A 505 -18.93 -35.72 -55.00
CA GLY A 505 -17.58 -35.88 -55.51
C GLY A 505 -16.69 -34.68 -55.24
N GLN A 506 -15.45 -34.74 -55.68
CA GLN A 506 -14.45 -33.68 -55.53
C GLN A 506 -14.87 -32.32 -56.09
N ASP A 507 -15.72 -32.36 -57.12
CA ASP A 507 -16.28 -31.21 -57.84
C ASP A 507 -17.62 -30.72 -57.20
N GLY A 508 -17.96 -31.19 -56.02
CA GLY A 508 -19.20 -30.84 -55.37
C GLY A 508 -20.47 -31.37 -56.02
N THR A 509 -20.37 -32.27 -57.01
CA THR A 509 -21.55 -32.83 -57.69
C THR A 509 -21.85 -34.27 -57.28
N VAL A 510 -23.11 -34.67 -57.41
CA VAL A 510 -23.54 -36.06 -57.17
C VAL A 510 -24.74 -36.42 -58.04
N GLU A 511 -24.74 -37.62 -58.62
CA GLU A 511 -25.91 -38.17 -59.33
C GLU A 511 -26.86 -38.91 -58.36
N ILE A 512 -28.14 -38.69 -58.53
CA ILE A 512 -29.23 -39.23 -57.75
C ILE A 512 -30.14 -40.06 -58.62
N SER A 513 -30.23 -41.35 -58.37
CA SER A 513 -31.16 -42.23 -59.01
C SER A 513 -32.41 -42.42 -58.18
N VAL A 514 -33.56 -42.20 -58.80
CA VAL A 514 -34.87 -42.25 -58.16
C VAL A 514 -35.72 -43.26 -58.81
N THR A 515 -36.26 -44.21 -58.06
CA THR A 515 -37.23 -45.18 -58.55
C THR A 515 -38.53 -45.04 -57.76
N SER A 516 -39.64 -45.47 -58.30
CA SER A 516 -40.89 -45.36 -57.61
C SER A 516 -41.84 -46.54 -57.99
N GLN A 517 -42.58 -46.96 -56.99
CA GLN A 517 -43.77 -47.74 -57.17
C GLN A 517 -45.01 -46.85 -57.15
N THR A 518 -44.79 -45.54 -56.92
CA THR A 518 -45.86 -44.57 -56.80
C THR A 518 -45.93 -43.72 -58.10
N ALA A 519 -47.08 -43.70 -58.71
CA ALA A 519 -47.31 -42.91 -59.87
C ALA A 519 -47.61 -41.44 -59.48
N GLY A 520 -47.38 -40.55 -60.42
CA GLY A 520 -47.58 -39.15 -60.28
C GLY A 520 -46.23 -38.39 -60.28
N ILE A 521 -46.37 -37.16 -59.98
CA ILE A 521 -45.17 -36.29 -59.87
C ILE A 521 -44.56 -36.57 -58.52
N SER A 522 -43.33 -37.05 -58.51
CA SER A 522 -42.51 -37.12 -57.29
C SER A 522 -41.56 -35.96 -57.27
N ALA A 523 -41.71 -35.17 -56.28
CA ALA A 523 -40.75 -34.14 -55.98
C ALA A 523 -39.53 -34.77 -55.30
N VAL A 524 -38.45 -34.79 -56.01
CA VAL A 524 -37.15 -35.19 -55.45
C VAL A 524 -36.54 -33.99 -54.80
N THR A 525 -36.55 -34.05 -53.49
CA THR A 525 -35.98 -33.00 -52.66
C THR A 525 -34.61 -33.41 -52.19
N VAL A 526 -33.67 -32.62 -52.57
CA VAL A 526 -32.32 -32.70 -52.02
C VAL A 526 -32.17 -31.66 -50.93
N SER A 527 -31.63 -32.07 -49.85
CA SER A 527 -31.41 -31.18 -48.75
C SER A 527 -30.03 -31.37 -48.11
N ILE A 528 -29.44 -30.26 -47.82
CA ILE A 528 -28.27 -30.18 -47.01
C ILE A 528 -28.42 -28.95 -46.12
N ASN A 529 -28.21 -29.13 -44.82
CA ASN A 529 -28.50 -28.10 -43.85
C ASN A 529 -29.94 -27.55 -44.01
N ASN A 530 -30.10 -26.26 -44.24
CA ASN A 530 -31.41 -25.62 -44.47
C ASN A 530 -31.66 -25.31 -45.94
N SER A 531 -30.77 -25.76 -46.85
CA SER A 531 -30.97 -25.59 -48.28
C SER A 531 -31.69 -26.80 -48.85
N THR A 532 -32.74 -26.52 -49.50
CA THR A 532 -33.52 -27.52 -50.21
C THR A 532 -33.78 -27.07 -51.64
N LEU A 533 -33.56 -27.96 -52.59
CA LEU A 533 -34.12 -27.81 -53.92
C LEU A 533 -34.92 -29.04 -54.24
N SER A 534 -35.99 -28.82 -54.90
CA SER A 534 -36.82 -29.89 -55.37
C SER A 534 -36.98 -29.78 -56.87
N GLN A 535 -36.89 -30.92 -57.50
CA GLN A 535 -37.27 -31.06 -58.93
C GLN A 535 -38.29 -32.20 -59.03
N ASN A 536 -39.21 -31.99 -59.91
CA ASN A 536 -40.23 -32.97 -60.16
C ASN A 536 -39.77 -33.98 -61.20
N VAL A 537 -39.96 -35.24 -60.91
CA VAL A 537 -39.89 -36.33 -61.82
C VAL A 537 -41.23 -37.07 -61.89
N MET A 538 -41.61 -37.58 -63.04
CA MET A 538 -42.93 -38.12 -63.24
C MET A 538 -42.94 -39.64 -63.30
N PHE A 539 -43.86 -40.26 -62.56
CA PHE A 539 -44.18 -41.69 -62.62
C PHE A 539 -45.67 -41.91 -62.87
N ILE A 540 -46.12 -43.05 -63.43
CA ILE A 540 -47.52 -43.32 -63.80
C ILE A 540 -48.17 -44.26 -62.79
N ALA A 541 -49.37 -43.95 -62.26
CA ALA A 541 -50.10 -44.70 -61.26
C ALA A 541 -51.12 -45.69 -61.75
N ASP A 542 -51.43 -46.82 -61.04
CA ASP A 542 -52.44 -47.82 -61.32
C ASP A 542 -53.70 -47.65 -60.42
N ILE A 543 -54.75 -47.12 -61.04
CA ILE A 543 -56.05 -46.87 -60.36
C ILE A 543 -56.78 -48.17 -59.98
N ARG A 544 -56.42 -49.35 -60.50
CA ARG A 544 -57.12 -50.63 -60.26
C ARG A 544 -56.93 -51.20 -58.94
N THR A 545 -55.87 -50.77 -58.21
CA THR A 545 -55.46 -51.27 -56.92
C THR A 545 -55.73 -50.31 -55.76
N ALA A 546 -56.78 -49.47 -55.90
CA ALA A 546 -57.16 -48.45 -54.91
C ALA A 546 -57.31 -49.00 -53.47
N GLN A 547 -56.63 -48.42 -52.51
CA GLN A 547 -56.67 -48.80 -51.08
C GLN A 547 -56.56 -47.54 -50.17
N ILE A 548 -57.00 -47.68 -48.94
CA ILE A 548 -56.77 -46.67 -47.93
C ILE A 548 -55.29 -46.71 -47.53
N ALA A 549 -54.55 -45.73 -47.97
CA ALA A 549 -53.13 -45.64 -47.65
C ALA A 549 -52.91 -45.07 -46.28
N GLU A 550 -53.71 -44.09 -45.90
CA GLU A 550 -53.43 -43.36 -44.64
C GLU A 550 -54.69 -42.76 -44.02
N LEU A 551 -54.76 -42.75 -42.69
CA LEU A 551 -55.70 -42.03 -41.88
C LEU A 551 -54.94 -41.31 -40.75
N VAL A 552 -54.98 -39.96 -40.68
CA VAL A 552 -54.19 -39.16 -39.74
C VAL A 552 -55.07 -38.22 -38.96
N VAL A 553 -54.80 -38.05 -37.69
CA VAL A 553 -55.42 -37.04 -36.86
C VAL A 553 -54.65 -35.75 -37.10
N ILE A 554 -55.35 -34.72 -37.60
CA ILE A 554 -54.84 -33.39 -37.88
C ILE A 554 -54.93 -32.50 -36.68
N LYS A 555 -56.08 -32.54 -36.07
CA LYS A 555 -56.38 -31.79 -34.85
C LYS A 555 -56.99 -32.75 -33.84
N ASP A 556 -56.41 -32.78 -32.70
CA ASP A 556 -56.91 -33.53 -31.55
C ASP A 556 -57.04 -32.62 -30.32
N GLY A 557 -57.68 -33.11 -29.33
CA GLY A 557 -57.88 -32.34 -28.10
C GLY A 557 -58.90 -31.18 -28.22
N SER A 558 -59.80 -31.29 -29.20
CA SER A 558 -60.92 -30.29 -29.30
C SER A 558 -61.82 -30.41 -28.09
N GLU A 559 -62.44 -29.31 -27.78
CA GLU A 559 -63.40 -29.24 -26.68
C GLU A 559 -64.64 -30.12 -27.02
N ALA A 560 -65.12 -30.83 -26.04
CA ALA A 560 -66.31 -31.66 -26.14
C ALA A 560 -67.61 -30.83 -26.04
N ASP A 561 -67.75 -29.81 -26.93
CA ASP A 561 -68.83 -28.86 -26.99
C ASP A 561 -69.93 -29.18 -28.10
N GLY A 562 -69.70 -30.25 -28.84
CA GLY A 562 -70.50 -30.70 -29.94
C GLY A 562 -70.36 -29.85 -31.24
N ALA A 563 -69.54 -28.80 -31.22
CA ALA A 563 -69.31 -27.88 -32.30
C ALA A 563 -67.89 -27.81 -32.78
N THR A 564 -66.91 -27.83 -31.83
CA THR A 564 -65.50 -27.78 -32.13
C THR A 564 -65.00 -29.15 -32.58
N ALA A 565 -64.55 -29.26 -33.84
CA ALA A 565 -64.19 -30.50 -34.44
C ALA A 565 -62.73 -30.88 -34.19
N ASN A 566 -62.46 -32.15 -33.90
CA ASN A 566 -61.24 -32.83 -34.26
C ASN A 566 -61.24 -33.14 -35.74
N THR A 567 -60.09 -33.06 -36.35
CA THR A 567 -59.99 -33.31 -37.78
C THR A 567 -59.02 -34.44 -38.09
N LEU A 568 -59.39 -35.30 -39.02
CA LEU A 568 -58.55 -36.35 -39.55
C LEU A 568 -58.44 -36.22 -41.06
N GLN A 569 -57.40 -36.74 -41.62
CA GLN A 569 -57.21 -36.81 -43.05
C GLN A 569 -57.03 -38.26 -43.48
N VAL A 570 -57.77 -38.68 -44.47
CA VAL A 570 -57.62 -39.98 -45.13
C VAL A 570 -56.95 -39.80 -46.48
N LYS A 571 -56.10 -40.72 -46.88
CA LYS A 571 -55.46 -40.80 -48.20
C LYS A 571 -55.77 -42.12 -48.84
N VAL A 572 -56.19 -42.05 -50.11
CA VAL A 572 -56.46 -43.25 -50.95
C VAL A 572 -55.36 -43.34 -52.01
N THR A 573 -54.77 -44.54 -52.09
CA THR A 573 -53.72 -44.84 -53.08
C THR A 573 -54.07 -46.15 -53.84
N ASP A 574 -53.30 -46.42 -54.87
CA ASP A 574 -53.23 -47.75 -55.48
C ASP A 574 -52.47 -48.75 -54.54
N ALA A 575 -52.24 -49.98 -55.00
CA ALA A 575 -51.49 -50.99 -54.22
C ALA A 575 -50.05 -50.59 -53.93
N ASN A 576 -49.49 -49.67 -54.67
CA ASN A 576 -48.16 -49.13 -54.50
C ASN A 576 -48.14 -47.80 -53.69
N GLY A 577 -49.33 -47.35 -53.30
CA GLY A 577 -49.44 -46.14 -52.49
C GLY A 577 -49.63 -44.85 -53.31
N ASN A 578 -49.88 -44.90 -54.58
CA ASN A 578 -50.13 -43.75 -55.43
C ASN A 578 -51.45 -43.11 -55.07
N ALA A 579 -51.41 -41.80 -54.94
CA ALA A 579 -52.62 -41.01 -54.65
C ALA A 579 -53.68 -41.15 -55.77
N LEU A 580 -54.86 -41.45 -55.40
CA LEU A 580 -55.99 -41.62 -56.34
C LEU A 580 -57.07 -40.58 -56.11
N ALA A 581 -57.22 -39.66 -57.08
CA ALA A 581 -58.27 -38.66 -57.08
C ALA A 581 -59.64 -39.22 -57.38
N GLY A 582 -60.70 -38.62 -56.92
CA GLY A 582 -62.08 -38.93 -57.26
C GLY A 582 -62.60 -40.25 -56.70
N GLN A 583 -61.91 -40.86 -55.78
CA GLN A 583 -62.33 -42.15 -55.15
C GLN A 583 -63.28 -41.86 -53.98
N THR A 584 -64.32 -42.70 -53.85
CA THR A 584 -65.29 -42.56 -52.73
C THR A 584 -64.84 -43.37 -51.53
N VAL A 585 -64.69 -42.73 -50.40
CA VAL A 585 -64.29 -43.29 -49.09
C VAL A 585 -65.53 -43.33 -48.18
N SER A 586 -65.81 -44.45 -47.53
CA SER A 586 -66.80 -44.58 -46.47
C SER A 586 -66.18 -44.36 -45.11
N VAL A 587 -66.86 -43.56 -44.25
CA VAL A 587 -66.34 -43.17 -42.92
C VAL A 587 -67.38 -43.46 -41.82
N MET A 588 -66.95 -44.00 -40.67
CA MET A 588 -67.73 -44.22 -39.44
C MET A 588 -66.95 -43.74 -38.21
N ALA A 589 -67.63 -43.27 -37.19
CA ALA A 589 -67.07 -42.94 -35.91
C ALA A 589 -67.93 -43.60 -34.79
N ASP A 590 -67.26 -43.96 -33.66
CA ASP A 590 -67.92 -44.52 -32.46
C ASP A 590 -68.07 -43.49 -31.35
N ASN A 591 -68.39 -43.97 -30.11
CA ASN A 591 -68.56 -43.22 -28.89
C ASN A 591 -69.48 -41.96 -29.03
N GLY A 592 -70.50 -42.06 -29.95
CA GLY A 592 -71.44 -40.98 -30.22
C GLY A 592 -70.88 -39.77 -30.94
N ALA A 593 -69.69 -39.87 -31.45
CA ALA A 593 -69.15 -38.81 -32.27
C ALA A 593 -69.78 -38.77 -33.68
N ALA A 594 -69.99 -37.58 -34.21
CA ALA A 594 -70.66 -37.34 -35.49
C ALA A 594 -69.66 -37.10 -36.62
N VAL A 595 -69.84 -37.79 -37.79
CA VAL A 595 -69.01 -37.75 -38.97
C VAL A 595 -69.85 -37.96 -40.27
N ALA A 596 -69.37 -37.40 -41.40
CA ALA A 596 -70.01 -37.65 -42.72
C ALA A 596 -69.65 -39.08 -43.19
N SER A 597 -70.73 -39.87 -43.62
CA SER A 597 -70.54 -41.32 -43.94
C SER A 597 -69.90 -41.63 -45.27
N MET A 598 -69.87 -40.70 -46.25
CA MET A 598 -69.19 -40.87 -47.55
C MET A 598 -68.56 -39.56 -47.98
N MET A 599 -67.30 -39.70 -48.53
CA MET A 599 -66.49 -38.57 -48.97
C MET A 599 -65.67 -38.91 -50.24
N THR A 600 -65.40 -37.95 -51.07
CA THR A 600 -64.70 -38.16 -52.37
C THR A 600 -63.30 -37.57 -52.31
N THR A 601 -62.31 -38.31 -52.77
CA THR A 601 -60.89 -37.84 -52.77
C THR A 601 -60.67 -36.73 -53.77
N LYS A 602 -59.88 -35.76 -53.35
CA LYS A 602 -59.33 -34.67 -54.17
C LYS A 602 -58.22 -35.21 -55.09
N PRO A 603 -57.65 -34.37 -55.99
CA PRO A 603 -56.56 -34.75 -56.89
C PRO A 603 -55.35 -35.36 -56.12
N ASP A 604 -55.20 -35.07 -54.90
CA ASP A 604 -54.11 -35.58 -54.01
C ASP A 604 -54.46 -36.94 -53.34
N GLY A 605 -55.63 -37.51 -53.71
CA GLY A 605 -56.10 -38.72 -53.07
C GLY A 605 -56.62 -38.55 -51.64
N THR A 606 -56.65 -37.33 -51.16
CA THR A 606 -56.98 -37.06 -49.74
C THR A 606 -58.44 -36.61 -49.60
N VAL A 607 -58.99 -36.86 -48.41
CA VAL A 607 -60.21 -36.26 -47.96
C VAL A 607 -60.12 -35.97 -46.46
N GLU A 608 -60.59 -34.82 -46.05
CA GLU A 608 -60.57 -34.38 -44.67
C GLU A 608 -61.88 -34.79 -43.98
N ILE A 609 -61.76 -35.39 -42.80
CA ILE A 609 -62.85 -35.85 -41.96
C ILE A 609 -62.95 -34.92 -40.76
N SER A 610 -64.09 -34.34 -40.52
CA SER A 610 -64.38 -33.55 -39.32
C SER A 610 -65.27 -34.35 -38.39
N VAL A 611 -64.87 -34.47 -37.16
CA VAL A 611 -65.52 -35.23 -36.07
C VAL A 611 -65.81 -34.33 -34.90
N THR A 612 -67.03 -34.29 -34.42
CA THR A 612 -67.41 -33.48 -33.23
C THR A 612 -67.97 -34.40 -32.13
N SER A 613 -67.88 -34.04 -30.85
CA SER A 613 -68.45 -34.82 -29.72
C SER A 613 -68.89 -33.91 -28.58
N GLN A 614 -69.87 -34.36 -27.81
CA GLN A 614 -70.25 -33.76 -26.51
C GLN A 614 -69.61 -34.49 -25.31
N THR A 615 -68.98 -35.65 -25.57
CA THR A 615 -68.37 -36.47 -24.52
C THR A 615 -66.85 -36.36 -24.61
N ALA A 616 -66.18 -35.92 -23.52
CA ALA A 616 -64.77 -35.94 -23.43
C ALA A 616 -64.23 -37.36 -23.34
N GLY A 617 -63.18 -37.70 -24.06
CA GLY A 617 -62.66 -39.05 -24.16
C GLY A 617 -62.21 -39.36 -25.58
N ILE A 618 -61.94 -40.61 -25.81
CA ILE A 618 -61.44 -41.11 -27.09
C ILE A 618 -62.60 -41.61 -27.96
N SER A 619 -62.64 -41.24 -29.24
CA SER A 619 -63.54 -41.77 -30.28
C SER A 619 -62.71 -42.41 -31.39
N VAL A 620 -63.03 -43.61 -31.79
CA VAL A 620 -62.39 -44.34 -32.92
C VAL A 620 -63.09 -43.97 -34.26
N VAL A 621 -62.28 -43.39 -35.15
CA VAL A 621 -62.75 -43.02 -36.51
C VAL A 621 -62.22 -44.03 -37.52
N THR A 622 -63.07 -44.67 -38.32
CA THR A 622 -62.73 -45.68 -39.31
C THR A 622 -63.07 -45.23 -40.75
N ALA A 623 -62.07 -45.23 -41.64
CA ALA A 623 -62.25 -44.95 -43.07
C ALA A 623 -62.06 -46.23 -43.86
N SER A 624 -62.84 -46.47 -44.94
CA SER A 624 -62.75 -47.67 -45.79
C SER A 624 -63.02 -47.42 -47.28
N ILE A 625 -62.26 -48.15 -48.15
CA ILE A 625 -62.48 -48.20 -49.57
C ILE A 625 -62.19 -49.64 -50.08
N ASN A 626 -63.05 -50.21 -50.97
CA ASN A 626 -62.96 -51.56 -51.40
C ASN A 626 -62.84 -52.53 -50.16
N SER A 627 -61.80 -53.35 -50.10
CA SER A 627 -61.48 -54.24 -48.96
C SER A 627 -60.46 -53.66 -47.99
N SER A 628 -60.03 -52.40 -48.19
CA SER A 628 -59.06 -51.70 -47.36
C SER A 628 -59.77 -50.79 -46.35
N SER A 629 -59.34 -50.80 -45.08
CA SER A 629 -59.84 -49.94 -44.02
C SER A 629 -58.78 -49.55 -43.01
N GLN A 630 -58.85 -48.35 -42.38
CA GLN A 630 -58.03 -47.91 -41.25
C GLN A 630 -58.85 -47.16 -40.20
N SER A 631 -58.43 -47.23 -38.93
CA SER A 631 -59.04 -46.52 -37.82
C SER A 631 -58.04 -45.69 -37.03
N ARG A 632 -58.45 -44.56 -36.41
CA ARG A 632 -57.65 -43.71 -35.52
C ARG A 632 -58.51 -43.18 -34.37
N ASP A 633 -57.87 -43.02 -33.25
CA ASP A 633 -58.43 -42.43 -32.06
C ASP A 633 -58.29 -40.88 -32.12
N VAL A 634 -59.32 -40.17 -31.71
CA VAL A 634 -59.31 -38.76 -31.46
C VAL A 634 -59.79 -38.51 -30.05
N THR A 635 -59.17 -37.55 -29.41
CA THR A 635 -59.47 -37.18 -28.02
C THR A 635 -60.26 -35.89 -27.95
N PHE A 636 -61.33 -35.92 -27.21
CA PHE A 636 -62.07 -34.71 -26.86
C PHE A 636 -61.78 -34.33 -25.41
N VAL A 637 -61.47 -33.09 -25.20
CA VAL A 637 -61.12 -32.55 -23.87
C VAL A 637 -62.31 -31.79 -23.28
N ALA A 638 -62.39 -31.78 -22.00
CA ALA A 638 -63.46 -31.02 -21.33
C ALA A 638 -63.32 -29.53 -21.61
N ASP A 639 -64.42 -28.81 -21.86
CA ASP A 639 -64.45 -27.39 -22.19
C ASP A 639 -64.20 -26.51 -20.94
N ILE A 640 -62.95 -26.00 -20.84
CA ILE A 640 -62.54 -25.17 -19.70
C ILE A 640 -63.33 -23.84 -19.61
N ARG A 641 -63.91 -23.37 -20.70
CA ARG A 641 -64.70 -22.11 -20.72
C ARG A 641 -65.99 -22.20 -19.95
N THR A 642 -66.51 -23.43 -19.84
CA THR A 642 -67.75 -23.72 -19.09
C THR A 642 -67.48 -24.33 -17.72
N ALA A 643 -66.22 -24.11 -17.22
CA ALA A 643 -65.79 -24.66 -15.95
C ALA A 643 -66.71 -24.25 -14.79
N GLN A 644 -67.15 -25.23 -14.02
CA GLN A 644 -67.96 -25.04 -12.84
C GLN A 644 -67.48 -25.95 -11.71
N ILE A 645 -67.65 -25.50 -10.49
CA ILE A 645 -67.42 -26.36 -9.33
C ILE A 645 -68.64 -27.29 -9.21
N ALA A 646 -68.45 -28.54 -9.54
CA ALA A 646 -69.47 -29.58 -9.50
C ALA A 646 -69.72 -30.11 -8.08
N ASP A 647 -68.67 -30.14 -7.26
CA ASP A 647 -68.76 -30.62 -5.89
C ASP A 647 -67.66 -29.98 -5.00
N LEU A 648 -67.97 -29.81 -3.71
CA LEU A 648 -67.03 -29.39 -2.66
C LEU A 648 -67.31 -30.17 -1.39
N VAL A 649 -66.37 -31.05 -1.03
CA VAL A 649 -66.51 -31.97 0.08
C VAL A 649 -65.46 -31.76 1.14
N VAL A 650 -65.84 -31.75 2.37
CA VAL A 650 -64.88 -31.74 3.49
C VAL A 650 -64.30 -33.14 3.66
N ILE A 651 -62.95 -33.26 3.55
CA ILE A 651 -62.22 -34.51 3.68
C ILE A 651 -61.74 -34.72 5.12
N LYS A 652 -61.32 -33.62 5.75
CA LYS A 652 -60.85 -33.62 7.13
C LYS A 652 -61.36 -32.37 7.84
N ASP A 653 -61.96 -32.59 9.00
CA ASP A 653 -62.47 -31.50 9.86
C ASP A 653 -61.97 -31.66 11.29
N GLY A 654 -62.13 -30.65 12.10
CA GLY A 654 -61.76 -30.67 13.52
C GLY A 654 -60.30 -30.53 13.83
N SER A 655 -59.48 -30.04 12.93
CA SER A 655 -58.06 -29.77 13.21
C SER A 655 -57.90 -28.68 14.28
N VAL A 656 -56.85 -28.82 15.11
CA VAL A 656 -56.58 -27.87 16.17
C VAL A 656 -56.18 -26.50 15.57
N ALA A 657 -56.73 -25.42 16.11
CA ALA A 657 -56.43 -24.08 15.66
C ALA A 657 -55.08 -23.59 16.19
N ASP A 658 -54.01 -24.24 15.78
CA ASP A 658 -52.61 -23.95 16.19
C ASP A 658 -51.78 -23.25 15.10
N GLY A 659 -52.43 -22.93 13.97
CA GLY A 659 -51.76 -22.33 12.81
C GLY A 659 -50.91 -23.30 11.98
N ALA A 660 -50.80 -24.56 12.42
CA ALA A 660 -49.99 -25.60 11.77
C ALA A 660 -50.85 -26.78 11.24
N MET A 661 -51.86 -27.14 11.96
CA MET A 661 -52.75 -28.24 11.57
C MET A 661 -53.89 -27.75 10.67
N ALA A 662 -54.03 -28.35 9.53
CA ALA A 662 -55.02 -27.95 8.53
C ALA A 662 -56.24 -28.88 8.50
N ASN A 663 -57.41 -28.29 8.34
CA ASN A 663 -58.58 -29.01 7.79
C ASN A 663 -58.43 -29.11 6.26
N LYS A 664 -59.06 -30.09 5.67
CA LYS A 664 -58.96 -30.35 4.23
C LYS A 664 -60.32 -30.45 3.56
N LEU A 665 -60.44 -29.80 2.44
CA LEU A 665 -61.58 -29.96 1.55
C LEU A 665 -61.10 -30.50 0.20
N ARG A 666 -62.03 -31.08 -0.54
CA ARG A 666 -61.79 -31.49 -1.93
C ARG A 666 -62.87 -30.86 -2.82
N ALA A 667 -62.43 -30.06 -3.78
CA ALA A 667 -63.28 -29.56 -4.80
C ALA A 667 -63.15 -30.39 -6.08
N ARG A 668 -64.25 -30.51 -6.81
CA ARG A 668 -64.27 -31.09 -8.14
C ARG A 668 -64.79 -30.08 -9.16
N VAL A 669 -64.05 -29.91 -10.21
CA VAL A 669 -64.37 -28.97 -11.28
C VAL A 669 -64.68 -29.73 -12.56
N THR A 670 -65.76 -29.43 -13.18
CA THR A 670 -66.24 -30.01 -14.48
C THR A 670 -66.64 -28.93 -15.46
N ASP A 671 -66.79 -29.30 -16.74
CA ASP A 671 -67.45 -28.47 -17.73
C ASP A 671 -69.00 -28.62 -17.65
N ALA A 672 -69.70 -27.93 -18.59
CA ALA A 672 -71.19 -27.93 -18.66
C ALA A 672 -71.77 -29.30 -19.00
N PHE A 673 -71.00 -30.20 -19.62
CA PHE A 673 -71.43 -31.56 -20.01
C PHE A 673 -70.97 -32.60 -18.95
N GLY A 674 -70.33 -32.19 -17.89
CA GLY A 674 -69.94 -33.05 -16.77
C GLY A 674 -68.52 -33.69 -16.90
N ASN A 675 -67.77 -33.31 -17.95
CA ASN A 675 -66.42 -33.81 -18.12
C ASN A 675 -65.45 -33.17 -17.11
N ALA A 676 -64.53 -33.96 -16.56
CA ALA A 676 -63.59 -33.51 -15.54
C ALA A 676 -62.55 -32.48 -16.10
N LEU A 677 -62.26 -31.42 -15.37
CA LEU A 677 -61.32 -30.39 -15.77
C LEU A 677 -60.05 -30.38 -14.94
N ALA A 678 -58.95 -30.81 -15.57
CA ALA A 678 -57.61 -30.80 -15.02
C ALA A 678 -56.95 -29.45 -15.14
N GLY A 679 -56.01 -29.13 -14.24
CA GLY A 679 -55.14 -27.96 -14.32
C GLY A 679 -55.89 -26.61 -14.11
N GLN A 680 -57.13 -26.63 -13.62
CA GLN A 680 -57.88 -25.41 -13.37
C GLN A 680 -57.47 -24.76 -12.05
N THR A 681 -57.28 -23.45 -12.10
CA THR A 681 -56.97 -22.71 -10.90
C THR A 681 -58.27 -22.37 -10.15
N VAL A 682 -58.44 -22.91 -8.99
CA VAL A 682 -59.56 -22.61 -8.08
C VAL A 682 -59.09 -21.57 -7.08
N SER A 683 -59.76 -20.46 -7.06
CA SER A 683 -59.53 -19.44 -6.03
C SER A 683 -60.18 -19.85 -4.74
N VAL A 684 -59.42 -19.78 -3.69
CA VAL A 684 -59.85 -20.23 -2.36
C VAL A 684 -59.85 -19.06 -1.39
N PHE A 685 -60.92 -18.90 -0.69
CA PHE A 685 -61.04 -17.91 0.37
C PHE A 685 -61.51 -18.57 1.66
N ALA A 686 -60.81 -18.31 2.70
CA ALA A 686 -61.22 -18.78 4.03
C ALA A 686 -61.66 -17.58 4.87
N GLY A 687 -62.73 -17.74 5.60
CA GLY A 687 -63.26 -16.71 6.51
C GLY A 687 -62.70 -16.91 7.93
N ASN A 688 -63.11 -16.05 8.83
CA ASN A 688 -62.89 -16.12 10.27
C ASN A 688 -61.41 -16.26 10.68
N GLY A 689 -60.51 -15.59 9.90
CA GLY A 689 -59.07 -15.59 10.21
C GLY A 689 -58.30 -16.84 9.83
N ALA A 690 -58.96 -17.83 9.22
CA ALA A 690 -58.25 -19.01 8.70
C ALA A 690 -57.43 -18.65 7.46
N THR A 691 -56.29 -19.25 7.30
CA THR A 691 -55.38 -19.09 6.16
C THR A 691 -55.44 -20.29 5.23
N THR A 692 -55.45 -20.03 3.95
CA THR A 692 -55.38 -21.04 2.91
C THR A 692 -54.48 -20.57 1.77
N ALA A 693 -54.05 -21.49 0.94
CA ALA A 693 -53.43 -21.07 -0.33
C ALA A 693 -54.50 -20.31 -1.13
N PRO A 694 -54.16 -19.10 -1.62
CA PRO A 694 -55.16 -18.27 -2.34
C PRO A 694 -55.64 -18.93 -3.63
N THR A 695 -54.89 -19.83 -4.18
CA THR A 695 -55.23 -20.60 -5.38
C THR A 695 -54.69 -22.03 -5.26
N VAL A 696 -55.43 -22.96 -5.77
CA VAL A 696 -55.07 -24.38 -5.92
C VAL A 696 -55.39 -24.84 -7.32
N THR A 697 -54.72 -25.89 -7.79
CA THR A 697 -54.88 -26.36 -9.17
C THR A 697 -55.41 -27.83 -9.19
N THR A 698 -56.41 -28.07 -10.01
CA THR A 698 -57.06 -29.38 -10.11
C THR A 698 -56.14 -30.45 -10.72
N GLN A 699 -56.22 -31.67 -10.20
CA GLN A 699 -55.55 -32.86 -10.70
C GLN A 699 -56.23 -33.40 -11.98
N PRO A 700 -55.69 -34.44 -12.67
CA PRO A 700 -56.28 -34.94 -13.91
C PRO A 700 -57.72 -35.44 -13.80
N ASP A 701 -58.20 -35.83 -12.65
CA ASP A 701 -59.59 -36.24 -12.39
C ASP A 701 -60.52 -35.08 -12.07
N GLY A 702 -60.05 -33.86 -12.25
CA GLY A 702 -60.80 -32.62 -11.94
C GLY A 702 -60.90 -32.31 -10.44
N THR A 703 -60.27 -33.09 -9.57
CA THR A 703 -60.31 -32.83 -8.12
C THR A 703 -59.10 -32.03 -7.65
N VAL A 704 -59.26 -31.32 -6.56
CA VAL A 704 -58.17 -30.67 -5.86
C VAL A 704 -58.39 -30.63 -4.35
N GLU A 705 -57.40 -30.90 -3.59
CA GLU A 705 -57.43 -30.73 -2.13
C GLU A 705 -57.04 -29.30 -1.73
N ILE A 706 -57.81 -28.76 -0.85
CA ILE A 706 -57.68 -27.44 -0.28
C ILE A 706 -57.39 -27.56 1.20
#